data_bf5cdb9d4dfc08035c2b2eca28fc76f1
#
_entry.id   bf5cdb9d4dfc08035c2b2eca28fc76f1
#
_cell.length_a   1.000
_cell.length_b   1.000
_cell.length_c   1.000
_cell.angle_alpha   90.00
_cell.angle_beta   90.00
_cell.angle_gamma   90.00
#
_symmetry.space_group_name_H-M   'P 1'
#
loop_
_entity.id
_entity.type
_entity.pdbx_description
1 polymer ?
#
loop_
_entity_poly.entity_id
_entity_poly.type
_entity_poly.pdbx_seq_one_letter_code
_entity_poly.pdbx_strand_id
1 'polypeptide(L)'
;MYTQTIYELSQEAERLLMLSLEHLKTVKKMPTATLESTSSLKSEDDLNVQPMHFSTRGVEAQQATLNNELRKISRLEMVLAIVGTMKAGKSTTINAIVGTEVLPNRNRPMTALPTLIRHTPGQKEPVLHFSHVAPIDALMKTLQESMRACDRQNLTQVLEIDKDMNGLMQRIERGEAFERHYLGAQPIFHCLKSLNDLVRLSKALEVDFPFSAYAAIEHIPVIEVEFVHLAGLENYPGQLTLLDTPGPNEAGQPHLQKMLNEQLARASAVLAVMDYTQLKSISDEEVRQAIAAVGKSVPLYALVNKFDQKDRNSDDEEQVRALISGTLMKGCINPAQIYPVSSMWGYLANRARHELANHGHLPDHEEQRWVQDFAEAALGRRWRSADLDDIEHLRHAADLLWEDSLFEQPIQTLIHAAYANASLYALRSASHKLLNYAHSAREYLDFRYHCLTVAFDTLQQNIMRLEADMQQLKVSQDSVSDEIRHEVGLALTSANDFLNQQQATILRNIGTFFSREQILKLSCGDSWSPLPQAELDGEVLVLHDEAQAQVILSKLRSTCEGVLLAAQENISRDLAMRFEQLEATLSRSLNEAMRPIEMRVKEELSHAGFRPESAFRPFTPPCLTSRRASYSARRLPSRTASKVTNLA
;
A
#
# COMPACT_ATOMS: atom_id res chain seq x y z
N MET A 1 -39.42 7.60 14.01
CA MET A 1 -38.64 8.35 15.02
C MET A 1 -37.16 8.34 14.69
N TYR A 2 -36.51 7.18 14.53
CA TYR A 2 -35.07 7.09 14.24
C TYR A 2 -34.64 7.79 12.92
N THR A 3 -35.36 7.57 11.84
CA THR A 3 -35.11 8.19 10.53
C THR A 3 -35.23 9.72 10.56
N GLN A 4 -36.23 10.25 11.31
CA GLN A 4 -36.42 11.66 11.48
C GLN A 4 -35.24 12.32 12.22
N THR A 5 -34.75 11.68 13.28
CA THR A 5 -33.62 12.18 14.06
C THR A 5 -32.33 12.18 13.22
N ILE A 6 -32.10 11.16 12.38
CA ILE A 6 -30.96 11.13 11.46
C ILE A 6 -31.04 12.29 10.48
N TYR A 7 -32.22 12.56 9.93
CA TYR A 7 -32.40 13.64 8.99
C TYR A 7 -32.13 15.00 9.63
N GLU A 8 -32.65 15.25 10.84
CA GLU A 8 -32.43 16.50 11.59
C GLU A 8 -30.92 16.69 11.92
N LEU A 9 -30.26 15.64 12.36
CA LEU A 9 -28.80 15.65 12.63
C LEU A 9 -27.99 15.89 11.35
N SER A 10 -28.40 15.32 10.23
CA SER A 10 -27.69 15.52 8.95
C SER A 10 -27.82 16.96 8.46
N GLN A 11 -29.01 17.58 8.59
CA GLN A 11 -29.19 18.98 8.24
C GLN A 11 -28.35 19.91 9.12
N GLU A 12 -28.27 19.63 10.43
CA GLU A 12 -27.43 20.44 11.32
C GLU A 12 -25.95 20.25 11.02
N ALA A 13 -25.49 19.02 10.74
CA ALA A 13 -24.12 18.77 10.32
C ALA A 13 -23.78 19.49 9.00
N GLU A 14 -24.70 19.47 8.04
CA GLU A 14 -24.56 20.19 6.76
C GLU A 14 -24.44 21.70 6.99
N ARG A 15 -25.31 22.29 7.83
CA ARG A 15 -25.27 23.69 8.22
C ARG A 15 -23.91 24.06 8.86
N LEU A 16 -23.40 23.24 9.78
CA LEU A 16 -22.12 23.48 10.45
C LEU A 16 -20.95 23.37 9.49
N LEU A 17 -20.98 22.42 8.56
CA LEU A 17 -19.96 22.28 7.50
C LEU A 17 -19.94 23.50 6.58
N MET A 18 -21.12 24.01 6.17
CA MET A 18 -21.21 25.23 5.36
C MET A 18 -20.64 26.44 6.09
N LEU A 19 -20.98 26.63 7.38
CA LEU A 19 -20.44 27.70 8.21
C LEU A 19 -18.90 27.60 8.35
N SER A 20 -18.39 26.38 8.51
CA SER A 20 -16.94 26.13 8.59
C SER A 20 -16.23 26.47 7.29
N LEU A 21 -16.83 26.15 6.15
CA LEU A 21 -16.32 26.52 4.82
C LEU A 21 -16.36 28.04 4.59
N GLU A 22 -17.39 28.74 5.06
CA GLU A 22 -17.47 30.18 5.00
C GLU A 22 -16.41 30.84 5.88
N HIS A 23 -16.19 30.32 7.08
CA HIS A 23 -15.09 30.73 7.95
C HIS A 23 -13.73 30.57 7.26
N LEU A 24 -13.47 29.43 6.61
CA LEU A 24 -12.22 29.21 5.86
C LEU A 24 -12.04 30.20 4.70
N LYS A 25 -13.14 30.54 3.98
CA LYS A 25 -13.10 31.58 2.93
C LYS A 25 -12.75 32.95 3.51
N THR A 26 -13.23 33.24 4.71
CA THR A 26 -12.94 34.49 5.43
C THR A 26 -11.48 34.52 5.87
N VAL A 27 -10.99 33.42 6.44
CA VAL A 27 -9.56 33.25 6.82
C VAL A 27 -8.63 33.43 5.62
N LYS A 28 -9.00 32.85 4.46
CA LYS A 28 -8.22 32.98 3.21
C LYS A 28 -8.14 34.43 2.71
N LYS A 29 -9.11 35.27 3.02
CA LYS A 29 -9.13 36.71 2.65
C LYS A 29 -8.41 37.60 3.66
N MET A 30 -8.18 37.12 4.87
CA MET A 30 -7.45 37.89 5.87
C MET A 30 -5.99 38.03 5.46
N PRO A 31 -5.37 39.22 5.64
CA PRO A 31 -3.96 39.35 5.40
C PRO A 31 -3.25 38.32 6.28
N THR A 32 -2.54 37.41 5.64
CA THR A 32 -1.66 36.46 6.32
C THR A 32 -0.69 37.30 7.12
N ALA A 33 -0.72 37.18 8.45
CA ALA A 33 0.46 37.45 9.25
C ALA A 33 1.45 36.33 8.86
N THR A 34 2.08 36.51 7.72
CA THR A 34 3.06 35.60 7.18
C THR A 34 4.29 35.71 8.06
N LEU A 35 4.44 34.75 8.96
CA LEU A 35 5.72 34.16 9.21
C LEU A 35 6.10 33.33 7.95
N GLU A 36 6.04 33.93 6.78
CA GLU A 36 6.84 33.53 5.65
C GLU A 36 8.24 33.98 5.98
N SER A 37 8.92 33.14 6.77
CA SER A 37 10.37 33.22 6.82
C SER A 37 10.84 33.18 5.37
N THR A 38 11.50 34.22 4.96
CA THR A 38 12.28 34.34 3.76
C THR A 38 13.45 33.36 3.79
N SER A 39 13.16 32.08 3.90
CA SER A 39 14.11 31.02 3.68
C SER A 39 13.78 30.40 2.33
N SER A 40 14.48 30.90 1.32
CA SER A 40 14.70 30.24 0.04
C SER A 40 15.46 28.92 0.25
N LEU A 41 14.83 27.94 0.90
CA LEU A 41 15.26 26.55 0.92
C LEU A 41 14.20 25.76 0.16
N LYS A 42 14.33 25.82 -1.17
CA LYS A 42 13.75 24.81 -2.06
C LYS A 42 14.59 23.55 -1.90
N SER A 43 14.20 22.68 -0.98
CA SER A 43 14.53 21.27 -1.05
C SER A 43 13.22 20.50 -1.19
N GLU A 44 13.08 19.82 -2.31
CA GLU A 44 11.89 19.01 -2.67
C GLU A 44 11.69 17.76 -1.77
N ASP A 45 12.52 17.58 -0.72
CA ASP A 45 12.52 16.39 0.14
C ASP A 45 11.74 16.52 1.47
N ASP A 46 11.11 17.67 1.76
CA ASP A 46 10.30 17.84 2.98
C ASP A 46 8.84 17.39 2.82
N LEU A 47 8.65 16.13 2.41
CA LEU A 47 7.33 15.51 2.23
C LEU A 47 6.61 15.13 3.54
N ASN A 48 7.16 15.40 4.73
CA ASN A 48 6.60 14.95 6.02
C ASN A 48 6.28 16.04 7.04
N VAL A 49 6.37 17.31 6.70
CA VAL A 49 5.90 18.37 7.59
C VAL A 49 4.39 18.51 7.41
N GLN A 50 3.60 18.13 8.43
CA GLN A 50 2.18 18.41 8.44
C GLN A 50 1.98 19.93 8.26
N PRO A 51 1.26 20.39 7.22
CA PRO A 51 1.07 21.81 7.00
C PRO A 51 0.40 22.44 8.22
N MET A 52 0.89 23.57 8.70
CA MET A 52 0.19 24.35 9.72
C MET A 52 -1.26 24.51 9.27
N HIS A 53 -2.23 24.12 10.11
CA HIS A 53 -3.65 23.96 9.75
C HIS A 53 -4.28 25.20 9.09
N PHE A 54 -3.72 26.38 9.26
CA PHE A 54 -4.18 27.63 8.69
C PHE A 54 -3.13 28.36 7.83
N SER A 55 -2.09 27.67 7.37
CA SER A 55 -1.27 28.13 6.24
C SER A 55 -2.11 28.08 4.95
N THR A 56 -1.68 28.74 3.89
CA THR A 56 -2.40 28.74 2.60
C THR A 56 -2.69 27.32 2.09
N ARG A 57 -1.70 26.43 2.18
CA ARG A 57 -1.85 25.00 1.83
C ARG A 57 -2.76 24.25 2.83
N GLY A 58 -2.66 24.56 4.12
CA GLY A 58 -3.49 23.97 5.17
C GLY A 58 -4.95 24.33 5.02
N VAL A 59 -5.28 25.58 4.68
CA VAL A 59 -6.64 26.07 4.40
C VAL A 59 -7.24 25.33 3.19
N GLU A 60 -6.48 25.15 2.13
CA GLU A 60 -6.94 24.40 0.94
C GLU A 60 -7.20 22.94 1.24
N ALA A 61 -6.32 22.29 2.00
CA ALA A 61 -6.50 20.90 2.44
C ALA A 61 -7.73 20.73 3.35
N GLN A 62 -7.94 21.66 4.29
CA GLN A 62 -9.12 21.64 5.15
C GLN A 62 -10.40 21.93 4.35
N GLN A 63 -10.37 22.87 3.41
CA GLN A 63 -11.50 23.15 2.52
C GLN A 63 -11.87 21.92 1.70
N ALA A 64 -10.90 21.20 1.14
CA ALA A 64 -11.13 19.96 0.43
C ALA A 64 -11.75 18.88 1.34
N THR A 65 -11.27 18.76 2.58
CA THR A 65 -11.80 17.82 3.57
C THR A 65 -13.25 18.12 3.93
N LEU A 66 -13.56 19.39 4.28
CA LEU A 66 -14.94 19.78 4.65
C LEU A 66 -15.91 19.69 3.47
N ASN A 67 -15.49 20.02 2.25
CA ASN A 67 -16.32 19.83 1.05
C ASN A 67 -16.63 18.34 0.80
N ASN A 68 -15.66 17.46 1.03
CA ASN A 68 -15.87 16.02 0.93
C ASN A 68 -16.90 15.53 1.97
N GLU A 69 -16.80 16.00 3.23
CA GLU A 69 -17.77 15.64 4.26
C GLU A 69 -19.16 16.22 3.96
N LEU A 70 -19.24 17.46 3.45
CA LEU A 70 -20.49 18.06 3.01
C LEU A 70 -21.20 17.21 1.94
N ARG A 71 -20.45 16.71 0.96
CA ARG A 71 -20.98 15.83 -0.08
C ARG A 71 -21.43 14.48 0.49
N LYS A 72 -20.65 13.89 1.41
CA LYS A 72 -21.04 12.62 2.04
C LYS A 72 -22.31 12.77 2.87
N ILE A 73 -22.43 13.85 3.64
CA ILE A 73 -23.59 14.07 4.50
C ILE A 73 -24.86 14.39 3.70
N SER A 74 -24.76 15.17 2.60
CA SER A 74 -25.89 15.48 1.73
C SER A 74 -26.53 14.25 1.07
N ARG A 75 -25.75 13.16 0.95
CA ARG A 75 -26.19 11.86 0.40
C ARG A 75 -26.31 10.78 1.46
N LEU A 76 -25.94 11.07 2.72
CA LEU A 76 -25.76 10.10 3.79
C LEU A 76 -24.85 8.93 3.34
N GLU A 77 -23.78 9.27 2.59
CA GLU A 77 -22.91 8.32 1.90
C GLU A 77 -21.82 7.82 2.84
N MET A 78 -21.75 6.50 3.00
CA MET A 78 -20.62 5.82 3.60
C MET A 78 -19.65 5.36 2.52
N VAL A 79 -18.41 5.84 2.57
CA VAL A 79 -17.34 5.42 1.66
C VAL A 79 -16.45 4.41 2.37
N LEU A 80 -16.48 3.16 1.90
CA LEU A 80 -15.59 2.08 2.34
C LEU A 80 -14.41 1.99 1.38
N ALA A 81 -13.23 2.46 1.80
CA ALA A 81 -12.02 2.38 0.99
C ALA A 81 -11.43 0.96 1.04
N ILE A 82 -11.17 0.38 -0.12
CA ILE A 82 -10.57 -0.95 -0.26
C ILE A 82 -9.11 -0.77 -0.64
N VAL A 83 -8.23 -1.18 0.26
CA VAL A 83 -6.78 -1.01 0.13
C VAL A 83 -6.06 -2.35 0.23
N GLY A 84 -4.91 -2.46 -0.41
CA GLY A 84 -4.11 -3.69 -0.36
C GLY A 84 -2.97 -3.62 -1.36
N THR A 85 -2.03 -4.53 -1.23
CA THR A 85 -0.89 -4.66 -2.14
C THR A 85 -1.32 -5.03 -3.56
N MET A 86 -0.39 -4.89 -4.49
CA MET A 86 -0.57 -5.40 -5.84
C MET A 86 -0.82 -6.91 -5.80
N LYS A 87 -1.82 -7.39 -6.54
CA LYS A 87 -2.23 -8.82 -6.60
C LYS A 87 -2.83 -9.39 -5.31
N ALA A 88 -3.10 -8.60 -4.28
CA ALA A 88 -3.85 -9.05 -3.12
C ALA A 88 -5.30 -9.46 -3.44
N GLY A 89 -5.81 -9.08 -4.62
CA GLY A 89 -7.15 -9.43 -5.08
C GLY A 89 -8.21 -8.37 -4.77
N LYS A 90 -7.85 -7.08 -4.67
CA LYS A 90 -8.79 -5.96 -4.43
C LYS A 90 -9.98 -5.97 -5.38
N SER A 91 -9.73 -5.96 -6.70
CA SER A 91 -10.80 -5.94 -7.71
C SER A 91 -11.67 -7.19 -7.67
N THR A 92 -11.07 -8.37 -7.42
CA THR A 92 -11.81 -9.63 -7.23
C THR A 92 -12.69 -9.56 -5.98
N THR A 93 -12.17 -8.97 -4.88
CA THR A 93 -12.93 -8.75 -3.65
C THR A 93 -14.10 -7.82 -3.88
N ILE A 94 -13.90 -6.73 -4.62
CA ILE A 94 -14.98 -5.79 -4.97
C ILE A 94 -16.05 -6.50 -5.80
N ASN A 95 -15.66 -7.26 -6.82
CA ASN A 95 -16.60 -8.01 -7.65
C ASN A 95 -17.36 -9.07 -6.81
N ALA A 96 -16.71 -9.72 -5.84
CA ALA A 96 -17.37 -10.65 -4.93
C ALA A 96 -18.36 -9.94 -3.98
N ILE A 97 -18.04 -8.74 -3.48
CA ILE A 97 -18.92 -7.91 -2.65
C ILE A 97 -20.13 -7.42 -3.46
N VAL A 98 -19.89 -6.92 -4.67
CA VAL A 98 -20.97 -6.42 -5.55
C VAL A 98 -21.85 -7.58 -6.06
N GLY A 99 -21.26 -8.76 -6.25
CA GLY A 99 -21.93 -9.95 -6.75
C GLY A 99 -21.92 -10.07 -8.29
N THR A 100 -21.41 -9.04 -8.99
CA THR A 100 -21.26 -9.03 -10.45
C THR A 100 -19.88 -8.48 -10.83
N GLU A 101 -19.44 -8.72 -12.07
CA GLU A 101 -18.17 -8.19 -12.55
C GLU A 101 -18.33 -6.72 -12.95
N VAL A 102 -17.81 -5.82 -12.12
CA VAL A 102 -17.78 -4.38 -12.36
C VAL A 102 -16.38 -3.85 -12.60
N LEU A 103 -15.37 -4.56 -12.09
CA LEU A 103 -13.96 -4.22 -12.27
C LEU A 103 -13.24 -5.35 -13.01
N PRO A 104 -12.27 -5.01 -13.87
CA PRO A 104 -11.48 -6.02 -14.57
C PRO A 104 -10.70 -6.91 -13.60
N ASN A 105 -10.79 -8.22 -13.77
CA ASN A 105 -10.05 -9.21 -12.98
C ASN A 105 -8.86 -9.75 -13.79
N ARG A 106 -7.64 -9.28 -13.54
CA ARG A 106 -6.42 -9.69 -14.29
C ARG A 106 -5.17 -9.74 -13.42
N ASN A 107 -4.16 -10.51 -13.89
CA ASN A 107 -2.84 -10.66 -13.25
C ASN A 107 -1.87 -9.47 -13.43
N ARG A 108 -2.26 -8.40 -14.14
CA ARG A 108 -1.44 -7.20 -14.35
C ARG A 108 -1.90 -6.07 -13.43
N PRO A 109 -1.03 -5.10 -13.05
CA PRO A 109 -1.42 -3.92 -12.27
C PRO A 109 -2.56 -3.20 -12.96
N MET A 110 -3.66 -2.92 -12.25
CA MET A 110 -4.94 -2.66 -12.93
C MET A 110 -5.69 -1.43 -12.47
N THR A 111 -5.29 -0.75 -11.41
CA THR A 111 -6.02 0.42 -10.93
C THR A 111 -5.17 1.67 -11.12
N ALA A 112 -5.27 2.30 -12.30
CA ALA A 112 -4.56 3.56 -12.59
C ALA A 112 -5.18 4.74 -11.85
N LEU A 113 -6.50 4.79 -11.80
CA LEU A 113 -7.28 5.83 -11.12
C LEU A 113 -8.17 5.19 -10.06
N PRO A 114 -8.33 5.84 -8.89
CA PRO A 114 -9.36 5.43 -7.93
C PRO A 114 -10.71 5.41 -8.61
N THR A 115 -11.56 4.43 -8.27
CA THR A 115 -12.91 4.30 -8.83
C THR A 115 -13.91 4.11 -7.70
N LEU A 116 -15.00 4.87 -7.72
CA LEU A 116 -16.13 4.67 -6.81
C LEU A 116 -17.11 3.67 -7.40
N ILE A 117 -17.52 2.71 -6.59
CA ILE A 117 -18.57 1.74 -6.93
C ILE A 117 -19.70 1.95 -5.93
N ARG A 118 -20.82 2.46 -6.42
CA ARG A 118 -21.95 2.92 -5.60
C ARG A 118 -23.11 1.95 -5.70
N HIS A 119 -23.58 1.50 -4.55
CA HIS A 119 -24.83 0.74 -4.50
C HIS A 119 -26.01 1.64 -4.88
N THR A 120 -26.69 1.28 -5.96
CA THR A 120 -27.88 2.00 -6.46
C THR A 120 -29.02 1.00 -6.63
N PRO A 121 -29.98 0.95 -5.68
CA PRO A 121 -31.11 0.01 -5.77
C PRO A 121 -31.85 0.13 -7.10
N GLY A 122 -32.13 -1.01 -7.73
CA GLY A 122 -32.80 -1.10 -9.03
C GLY A 122 -31.89 -0.92 -10.25
N GLN A 123 -30.63 -0.49 -10.10
CA GLN A 123 -29.66 -0.37 -11.19
C GLN A 123 -28.96 -1.70 -11.44
N LYS A 124 -29.63 -2.63 -12.14
CA LYS A 124 -29.10 -3.99 -12.37
C LYS A 124 -27.91 -4.03 -13.31
N GLU A 125 -27.95 -3.21 -14.36
CA GLU A 125 -26.84 -3.09 -15.30
C GLU A 125 -25.89 -1.98 -14.85
N PRO A 126 -24.57 -2.23 -14.73
CA PRO A 126 -23.63 -1.20 -14.24
C PRO A 126 -23.51 -0.03 -15.23
N VAL A 127 -23.45 1.19 -14.69
CA VAL A 127 -23.25 2.43 -15.43
C VAL A 127 -22.04 3.15 -14.88
N LEU A 128 -21.05 3.41 -15.73
CA LEU A 128 -19.89 4.23 -15.38
C LEU A 128 -20.15 5.69 -15.78
N HIS A 129 -20.01 6.59 -14.83
CA HIS A 129 -19.99 8.03 -15.01
C HIS A 129 -18.55 8.53 -14.90
N PHE A 130 -18.02 9.06 -16.00
CA PHE A 130 -16.69 9.64 -16.08
C PHE A 130 -16.79 11.11 -16.50
N SER A 131 -17.22 11.97 -15.59
CA SER A 131 -17.53 13.39 -15.87
C SER A 131 -16.29 14.23 -16.18
N HIS A 132 -15.13 13.91 -15.55
CA HIS A 132 -13.89 14.68 -15.66
C HIS A 132 -12.90 14.06 -16.67
N VAL A 133 -13.30 13.97 -17.95
CA VAL A 133 -12.49 13.38 -19.03
C VAL A 133 -11.44 14.34 -19.62
N ALA A 134 -11.61 15.66 -19.46
CA ALA A 134 -10.78 16.65 -20.13
C ALA A 134 -9.24 16.48 -19.91
N PRO A 135 -8.73 16.14 -18.73
CA PRO A 135 -7.30 15.88 -18.54
C PRO A 135 -6.82 14.65 -19.33
N ILE A 136 -7.64 13.61 -19.46
CA ILE A 136 -7.31 12.42 -20.27
C ILE A 136 -7.32 12.76 -21.77
N ASP A 137 -8.29 13.54 -22.21
CA ASP A 137 -8.33 13.99 -23.61
C ASP A 137 -7.12 14.87 -23.97
N ALA A 138 -6.66 15.71 -23.05
CA ALA A 138 -5.42 16.47 -23.20
C ALA A 138 -4.19 15.55 -23.29
N LEU A 139 -4.11 14.55 -22.39
CA LEU A 139 -3.06 13.54 -22.40
C LEU A 139 -3.03 12.77 -23.73
N MET A 140 -4.19 12.35 -24.22
CA MET A 140 -4.32 11.63 -25.50
C MET A 140 -3.73 12.42 -26.68
N LYS A 141 -3.91 13.75 -26.70
CA LYS A 141 -3.32 14.63 -27.72
C LYS A 141 -1.80 14.69 -27.59
N THR A 142 -1.28 14.85 -26.39
CA THR A 142 0.17 14.84 -26.14
C THR A 142 0.80 13.50 -26.52
N LEU A 143 0.15 12.38 -26.16
CA LEU A 143 0.61 11.04 -26.56
C LEU A 143 0.57 10.85 -28.08
N GLN A 144 -0.44 11.38 -28.78
CA GLN A 144 -0.52 11.33 -30.25
C GLN A 144 0.69 12.02 -30.88
N GLU A 145 1.09 13.19 -30.36
CA GLU A 145 2.26 13.93 -30.83
C GLU A 145 3.56 13.17 -30.54
N SER A 146 3.70 12.63 -29.32
CA SER A 146 4.87 11.86 -28.92
C SER A 146 5.01 10.55 -29.71
N MET A 147 3.90 9.85 -30.00
CA MET A 147 3.89 8.64 -30.82
C MET A 147 4.32 8.91 -32.28
N ARG A 148 3.98 10.08 -32.82
CA ARG A 148 4.42 10.49 -34.18
C ARG A 148 5.93 10.79 -34.22
N ALA A 149 6.51 11.23 -33.11
CA ALA A 149 7.93 11.55 -33.01
C ALA A 149 8.81 10.33 -32.64
N CYS A 150 8.22 9.24 -32.13
CA CYS A 150 8.92 8.07 -31.64
C CYS A 150 8.96 6.95 -32.70
N ASP A 151 10.07 6.19 -32.77
CA ASP A 151 10.17 5.01 -33.61
C ASP A 151 9.36 3.85 -33.00
N ARG A 152 8.42 3.30 -33.77
CA ARG A 152 7.54 2.19 -33.35
C ARG A 152 8.31 0.94 -32.89
N GLN A 153 9.53 0.72 -33.38
CA GLN A 153 10.35 -0.44 -32.98
C GLN A 153 10.85 -0.32 -31.54
N ASN A 154 11.13 0.90 -31.07
CA ASN A 154 11.53 1.15 -29.67
C ASN A 154 10.37 0.96 -28.71
N LEU A 155 9.15 1.34 -29.09
CA LEU A 155 7.96 1.14 -28.25
C LEU A 155 7.64 -0.35 -28.03
N THR A 156 7.82 -1.18 -29.06
CA THR A 156 7.59 -2.64 -28.98
C THR A 156 8.58 -3.36 -28.09
N GLN A 157 9.77 -2.81 -27.89
CA GLN A 157 10.78 -3.38 -26.99
C GLN A 157 10.53 -3.03 -25.51
N VAL A 158 9.94 -1.88 -25.24
CA VAL A 158 9.70 -1.37 -23.88
C VAL A 158 8.32 -1.78 -23.35
N LEU A 159 7.33 -1.88 -24.24
CA LEU A 159 5.96 -2.27 -23.92
C LEU A 159 5.64 -3.64 -24.52
N GLU A 160 5.16 -4.56 -23.67
CA GLU A 160 4.42 -5.73 -24.17
C GLU A 160 3.12 -5.24 -24.82
N ILE A 161 3.14 -5.11 -26.14
CA ILE A 161 1.99 -4.64 -26.91
C ILE A 161 1.06 -5.83 -27.15
N ASP A 162 0.01 -5.92 -26.34
CA ASP A 162 -1.09 -6.86 -26.56
C ASP A 162 -2.14 -6.26 -27.52
N LYS A 163 -3.18 -7.03 -27.83
CA LYS A 163 -4.26 -6.61 -28.75
C LYS A 163 -4.97 -5.34 -28.27
N ASP A 164 -5.10 -5.17 -26.96
CA ASP A 164 -5.83 -4.05 -26.36
C ASP A 164 -4.98 -2.77 -26.36
N MET A 165 -3.68 -2.87 -26.08
CA MET A 165 -2.75 -1.75 -26.21
C MET A 165 -2.69 -1.26 -27.68
N ASN A 166 -2.67 -2.19 -28.65
CA ASN A 166 -2.77 -1.82 -30.06
C ASN A 166 -4.08 -1.08 -30.37
N GLY A 167 -5.20 -1.55 -29.83
CA GLY A 167 -6.49 -0.87 -29.98
C GLY A 167 -6.47 0.55 -29.40
N LEU A 168 -5.88 0.73 -28.21
CA LEU A 168 -5.71 2.05 -27.59
C LEU A 168 -4.83 2.97 -28.44
N MET A 169 -3.68 2.47 -28.93
CA MET A 169 -2.80 3.24 -29.81
C MET A 169 -3.52 3.70 -31.08
N GLN A 170 -4.34 2.84 -31.70
CA GLN A 170 -5.16 3.22 -32.87
C GLN A 170 -6.21 4.29 -32.53
N ARG A 171 -6.84 4.22 -31.34
CA ARG A 171 -7.77 5.26 -30.86
C ARG A 171 -7.06 6.60 -30.68
N ILE A 172 -5.85 6.60 -30.11
CA ILE A 172 -5.02 7.80 -29.97
C ILE A 172 -4.66 8.37 -31.33
N GLU A 173 -4.24 7.53 -32.31
CA GLU A 173 -3.90 7.95 -33.66
C GLU A 173 -5.09 8.60 -34.39
N ARG A 174 -6.32 8.08 -34.15
CA ARG A 174 -7.57 8.62 -34.73
C ARG A 174 -8.08 9.86 -34.00
N GLY A 175 -7.53 10.19 -32.82
CA GLY A 175 -7.99 11.29 -32.00
C GLY A 175 -9.36 11.05 -31.35
N GLU A 176 -9.70 9.78 -31.06
CA GLU A 176 -10.97 9.41 -30.45
C GLU A 176 -10.93 9.76 -28.95
N ALA A 177 -11.89 10.56 -28.47
CA ALA A 177 -12.01 10.95 -27.07
C ALA A 177 -12.63 9.82 -26.20
N PHE A 178 -12.50 9.94 -24.88
CA PHE A 178 -13.23 9.11 -23.95
C PHE A 178 -14.68 9.61 -23.81
N GLU A 179 -15.61 8.66 -23.68
CA GLU A 179 -17.00 8.97 -23.40
C GLU A 179 -17.19 9.33 -21.92
N ARG A 180 -18.24 10.07 -21.61
CA ARG A 180 -18.59 10.44 -20.24
C ARG A 180 -19.44 9.38 -19.55
N HIS A 181 -20.07 8.49 -20.31
CA HIS A 181 -20.98 7.46 -19.82
C HIS A 181 -20.75 6.16 -20.57
N TYR A 182 -20.63 5.07 -19.81
CA TYR A 182 -20.52 3.72 -20.35
C TYR A 182 -21.57 2.85 -19.70
N LEU A 183 -22.35 2.11 -20.48
CA LEU A 183 -23.42 1.22 -20.04
C LEU A 183 -23.00 -0.24 -20.23
N GLY A 184 -23.16 -1.03 -19.16
CA GLY A 184 -22.85 -2.46 -19.17
C GLY A 184 -21.41 -2.78 -18.80
N ALA A 185 -21.18 -4.02 -18.36
CA ALA A 185 -19.90 -4.46 -17.82
C ALA A 185 -18.76 -4.40 -18.86
N GLN A 186 -19.00 -4.80 -20.11
CA GLN A 186 -17.95 -4.83 -21.15
C GLN A 186 -17.43 -3.44 -21.55
N PRO A 187 -18.27 -2.42 -21.86
CA PRO A 187 -17.79 -1.08 -22.13
C PRO A 187 -17.04 -0.45 -20.95
N ILE A 188 -17.51 -0.69 -19.72
CA ILE A 188 -16.84 -0.24 -18.49
C ILE A 188 -15.46 -0.88 -18.37
N PHE A 189 -15.39 -2.19 -18.58
CA PHE A 189 -14.14 -2.94 -18.58
C PHE A 189 -13.13 -2.35 -19.58
N HIS A 190 -13.55 -2.10 -20.82
CA HIS A 190 -12.67 -1.53 -21.83
C HIS A 190 -12.22 -0.11 -21.50
N CYS A 191 -13.10 0.72 -20.92
CA CYS A 191 -12.76 2.05 -20.46
C CYS A 191 -11.68 2.02 -19.36
N LEU A 192 -11.91 1.29 -18.29
CA LEU A 192 -10.97 1.19 -17.16
C LEU A 192 -9.64 0.57 -17.59
N LYS A 193 -9.68 -0.44 -18.46
CA LYS A 193 -8.48 -1.03 -19.03
C LYS A 193 -7.69 -0.04 -19.86
N SER A 194 -8.38 0.74 -20.73
CA SER A 194 -7.74 1.78 -21.53
C SER A 194 -7.06 2.84 -20.65
N LEU A 195 -7.66 3.23 -19.52
CA LEU A 195 -7.04 4.15 -18.57
C LEU A 195 -5.75 3.58 -17.97
N ASN A 196 -5.73 2.29 -17.63
CA ASN A 196 -4.54 1.62 -17.13
C ASN A 196 -3.44 1.53 -18.19
N ASP A 197 -3.81 1.21 -19.42
CA ASP A 197 -2.88 1.13 -20.54
C ASP A 197 -2.34 2.53 -20.93
N LEU A 198 -3.13 3.61 -20.74
CA LEU A 198 -2.66 4.99 -20.88
C LEU A 198 -1.55 5.33 -19.89
N VAL A 199 -1.64 4.89 -18.63
CA VAL A 199 -0.56 5.11 -17.63
C VAL A 199 0.72 4.41 -18.08
N ARG A 200 0.60 3.18 -18.60
CA ARG A 200 1.75 2.42 -19.11
C ARG A 200 2.38 3.09 -20.32
N LEU A 201 1.54 3.54 -21.27
CA LEU A 201 1.98 4.22 -22.49
C LEU A 201 2.63 5.58 -22.16
N SER A 202 2.04 6.35 -21.24
CA SER A 202 2.58 7.63 -20.77
C SER A 202 3.98 7.46 -20.19
N LYS A 203 4.16 6.42 -19.34
CA LYS A 203 5.47 6.09 -18.76
C LYS A 203 6.50 5.71 -19.83
N ALA A 204 6.11 4.93 -20.84
CA ALA A 204 7.00 4.50 -21.90
C ALA A 204 7.40 5.64 -22.83
N LEU A 205 6.55 6.64 -23.01
CA LEU A 205 6.80 7.85 -23.79
C LEU A 205 7.32 9.03 -22.97
N GLU A 206 7.60 8.83 -21.69
CA GLU A 206 8.06 9.87 -20.75
C GLU A 206 7.11 11.09 -20.69
N VAL A 207 5.81 10.84 -20.81
CA VAL A 207 4.75 11.85 -20.69
C VAL A 207 4.09 11.71 -19.32
N ASP A 208 3.94 12.82 -18.60
CA ASP A 208 3.32 12.79 -17.27
C ASP A 208 1.82 12.50 -17.35
N PHE A 209 1.38 11.48 -16.62
CA PHE A 209 -0.05 11.20 -16.46
C PHE A 209 -0.67 12.19 -15.46
N PRO A 210 -1.88 12.77 -15.72
CA PRO A 210 -2.46 13.84 -14.91
C PRO A 210 -3.09 13.34 -13.59
N PHE A 211 -2.35 12.63 -12.73
CA PHE A 211 -2.84 12.09 -11.46
C PHE A 211 -3.42 13.17 -10.54
N SER A 212 -2.82 14.36 -10.52
CA SER A 212 -3.26 15.48 -9.68
C SER A 212 -4.67 15.97 -10.01
N ALA A 213 -5.10 15.85 -11.27
CA ALA A 213 -6.46 16.21 -11.68
C ALA A 213 -7.54 15.28 -11.08
N TYR A 214 -7.15 14.07 -10.68
CA TYR A 214 -8.03 13.05 -10.07
C TYR A 214 -7.81 12.91 -8.56
N ALA A 215 -7.13 13.85 -7.95
CA ALA A 215 -7.00 13.91 -6.50
C ALA A 215 -8.35 14.20 -5.81
N ALA A 216 -9.22 15.00 -6.42
CA ALA A 216 -10.56 15.27 -5.90
C ALA A 216 -11.53 14.12 -6.20
N ILE A 217 -12.30 13.70 -5.17
CA ILE A 217 -13.21 12.54 -5.28
C ILE A 217 -14.35 12.76 -6.31
N GLU A 218 -14.69 14.00 -6.62
CA GLU A 218 -15.67 14.40 -7.64
C GLU A 218 -15.18 14.26 -9.08
N HIS A 219 -13.88 14.08 -9.24
CA HIS A 219 -13.24 13.92 -10.54
C HIS A 219 -12.98 12.47 -10.92
N ILE A 220 -13.06 11.55 -9.95
CA ILE A 220 -12.83 10.13 -10.20
C ILE A 220 -14.04 9.46 -10.82
N PRO A 221 -13.85 8.38 -11.60
CA PRO A 221 -14.94 7.60 -12.19
C PRO A 221 -15.88 7.01 -11.12
N VAL A 222 -17.17 6.98 -11.41
CA VAL A 222 -18.20 6.40 -10.52
C VAL A 222 -18.98 5.34 -11.27
N ILE A 223 -18.99 4.11 -10.78
CA ILE A 223 -19.84 3.02 -11.26
C ILE A 223 -21.07 2.93 -10.35
N GLU A 224 -22.24 3.03 -10.93
CA GLU A 224 -23.51 2.82 -10.26
C GLU A 224 -24.08 1.45 -10.63
N VAL A 225 -24.37 0.63 -9.61
CA VAL A 225 -24.89 -0.73 -9.79
C VAL A 225 -25.58 -1.20 -8.52
N GLU A 226 -26.63 -2.01 -8.62
CA GLU A 226 -27.21 -2.68 -7.48
C GLU A 226 -26.30 -3.82 -6.99
N PHE A 227 -25.89 -3.78 -5.72
CA PHE A 227 -25.14 -4.89 -5.15
C PHE A 227 -26.08 -6.07 -4.90
N VAL A 228 -25.77 -7.23 -5.49
CA VAL A 228 -26.61 -8.42 -5.44
C VAL A 228 -26.95 -8.82 -4.01
N HIS A 229 -25.97 -8.73 -3.10
CA HIS A 229 -26.15 -9.07 -1.68
C HIS A 229 -27.00 -8.07 -0.89
N LEU A 230 -27.24 -6.87 -1.44
CA LEU A 230 -28.11 -5.86 -0.83
C LEU A 230 -29.50 -5.77 -1.50
N ALA A 231 -29.69 -6.49 -2.61
CA ALA A 231 -30.95 -6.55 -3.31
C ALA A 231 -32.05 -7.16 -2.43
N GLY A 232 -33.20 -6.49 -2.36
CA GLY A 232 -34.33 -6.96 -1.56
C GLY A 232 -34.24 -6.67 -0.06
N LEU A 233 -33.15 -6.09 0.44
CA LEU A 233 -33.11 -5.57 1.81
C LEU A 233 -33.98 -4.30 1.96
N GLU A 234 -34.31 -3.97 3.22
CA GLU A 234 -34.99 -2.71 3.51
C GLU A 234 -34.20 -1.53 2.94
N ASN A 235 -34.91 -0.56 2.39
CA ASN A 235 -34.28 0.64 1.86
C ASN A 235 -33.88 1.56 3.03
N TYR A 236 -32.64 1.40 3.51
CA TYR A 236 -32.09 2.20 4.60
C TYR A 236 -31.79 3.63 4.14
N PRO A 237 -31.95 4.63 5.04
CA PRO A 237 -31.53 5.99 4.73
C PRO A 237 -30.01 6.05 4.67
N GLY A 238 -29.46 6.15 3.48
CA GLY A 238 -28.03 6.25 3.26
C GLY A 238 -27.56 5.44 2.06
N GLN A 239 -26.34 5.68 1.65
CA GLN A 239 -25.74 5.08 0.46
C GLN A 239 -24.41 4.43 0.80
N LEU A 240 -24.22 3.19 0.41
CA LEU A 240 -22.93 2.50 0.50
C LEU A 240 -22.16 2.67 -0.81
N THR A 241 -20.94 3.14 -0.69
CA THR A 241 -20.00 3.30 -1.82
C THR A 241 -18.68 2.62 -1.47
N LEU A 242 -18.19 1.76 -2.36
CA LEU A 242 -16.85 1.20 -2.30
C LEU A 242 -15.90 2.10 -3.06
N LEU A 243 -14.71 2.32 -2.54
CA LEU A 243 -13.64 3.04 -3.22
C LEU A 243 -12.51 2.07 -3.55
N ASP A 244 -12.36 1.73 -4.81
CA ASP A 244 -11.17 0.99 -5.28
C ASP A 244 -9.98 1.93 -5.33
N THR A 245 -8.89 1.54 -4.66
CA THR A 245 -7.68 2.35 -4.58
C THR A 245 -6.52 1.71 -5.32
N PRO A 246 -5.67 2.51 -5.99
CA PRO A 246 -4.40 2.01 -6.52
C PRO A 246 -3.55 1.40 -5.40
N GLY A 247 -2.83 0.32 -5.70
CA GLY A 247 -1.86 -0.23 -4.75
C GLY A 247 -0.64 0.71 -4.63
N PRO A 248 -0.02 0.85 -3.43
CA PRO A 248 1.09 1.78 -3.20
C PRO A 248 2.31 1.49 -4.07
N ASN A 249 2.49 0.23 -4.51
CA ASN A 249 3.61 -0.22 -5.34
C ASN A 249 3.21 -0.47 -6.80
N GLU A 250 2.00 -0.05 -7.20
CA GLU A 250 1.60 -0.14 -8.59
C GLU A 250 2.40 0.88 -9.42
N ALA A 251 3.12 0.39 -10.41
CA ALA A 251 3.91 1.17 -11.38
C ALA A 251 5.14 1.95 -10.85
N GLY A 252 5.58 1.76 -9.59
CA GLY A 252 6.80 2.42 -9.07
C GLY A 252 6.72 3.95 -9.08
N GLN A 253 5.54 4.52 -8.84
CA GLN A 253 5.29 5.96 -8.89
C GLN A 253 5.03 6.52 -7.48
N PRO A 254 5.85 7.48 -7.00
CA PRO A 254 5.66 8.12 -5.68
C PRO A 254 4.31 8.82 -5.51
N HIS A 255 3.73 9.28 -6.62
CA HIS A 255 2.42 9.96 -6.63
C HIS A 255 1.25 9.07 -6.19
N LEU A 256 1.33 7.74 -6.41
CA LEU A 256 0.27 6.82 -6.02
C LEU A 256 0.15 6.67 -4.49
N GLN A 257 1.27 6.72 -3.77
CA GLN A 257 1.24 6.68 -2.31
C GLN A 257 0.59 7.94 -1.71
N LYS A 258 0.88 9.11 -2.28
CA LYS A 258 0.22 10.36 -1.87
C LYS A 258 -1.28 10.30 -2.14
N MET A 259 -1.66 9.82 -3.33
CA MET A 259 -3.07 9.66 -3.70
C MET A 259 -3.78 8.67 -2.76
N LEU A 260 -3.15 7.53 -2.42
CA LEU A 260 -3.68 6.57 -1.46
C LEU A 260 -3.95 7.24 -0.10
N ASN A 261 -2.99 7.98 0.45
CA ASN A 261 -3.14 8.69 1.72
C ASN A 261 -4.29 9.71 1.67
N GLU A 262 -4.44 10.45 0.57
CA GLU A 262 -5.52 11.40 0.36
C GLU A 262 -6.88 10.69 0.29
N GLN A 263 -6.97 9.55 -0.37
CA GLN A 263 -8.21 8.76 -0.46
C GLN A 263 -8.57 8.13 0.89
N LEU A 264 -7.59 7.60 1.62
CA LEU A 264 -7.80 7.08 2.98
C LEU A 264 -8.33 8.14 3.95
N ALA A 265 -7.78 9.36 3.88
CA ALA A 265 -8.25 10.48 4.70
C ALA A 265 -9.72 10.86 4.43
N ARG A 266 -10.25 10.50 3.27
CA ARG A 266 -11.63 10.79 2.84
C ARG A 266 -12.60 9.65 3.10
N ALA A 267 -12.11 8.45 3.38
CA ALA A 267 -12.93 7.28 3.64
C ALA A 267 -13.72 7.41 4.97
N SER A 268 -14.86 6.74 5.04
CA SER A 268 -15.65 6.60 6.28
C SER A 268 -15.24 5.34 7.05
N ALA A 269 -14.74 4.33 6.35
CA ALA A 269 -14.13 3.11 6.88
C ALA A 269 -13.10 2.56 5.88
N VAL A 270 -12.22 1.69 6.34
CA VAL A 270 -11.16 1.07 5.52
C VAL A 270 -11.29 -0.45 5.60
N LEU A 271 -11.24 -1.12 4.45
CA LEU A 271 -11.10 -2.57 4.31
C LEU A 271 -9.73 -2.89 3.71
N ALA A 272 -8.84 -3.43 4.53
CA ALA A 272 -7.54 -3.90 4.10
C ALA A 272 -7.64 -5.29 3.47
N VAL A 273 -7.32 -5.43 2.20
CA VAL A 273 -7.22 -6.73 1.51
C VAL A 273 -5.78 -7.19 1.55
N MET A 274 -5.54 -8.27 2.27
CA MET A 274 -4.22 -8.85 2.51
C MET A 274 -4.13 -10.20 1.79
N ASP A 275 -2.98 -10.49 1.20
CA ASP A 275 -2.72 -11.78 0.57
C ASP A 275 -2.23 -12.78 1.63
N TYR A 276 -2.99 -13.86 1.86
CA TYR A 276 -2.63 -14.91 2.83
C TYR A 276 -1.23 -15.48 2.58
N THR A 277 -0.85 -15.64 1.31
CA THR A 277 0.45 -16.21 0.92
C THR A 277 1.62 -15.26 1.15
N GLN A 278 1.34 -13.98 1.43
CA GLN A 278 2.35 -12.90 1.53
C GLN A 278 2.21 -12.02 2.78
N LEU A 279 1.51 -12.47 3.82
CA LEU A 279 1.20 -11.69 5.03
C LEU A 279 2.41 -11.04 5.72
N LYS A 280 3.62 -11.59 5.53
CA LYS A 280 4.87 -11.08 6.11
C LYS A 280 5.78 -10.39 5.08
N SER A 281 5.26 -10.04 3.90
CA SER A 281 6.04 -9.37 2.86
C SER A 281 6.28 -7.89 3.20
N ILE A 282 7.38 -7.32 2.66
CA ILE A 282 7.71 -5.90 2.81
C ILE A 282 6.63 -5.01 2.19
N SER A 283 6.09 -5.41 1.05
CA SER A 283 5.01 -4.67 0.38
C SER A 283 3.75 -4.56 1.23
N ASP A 284 3.42 -5.61 1.99
CA ASP A 284 2.31 -5.60 2.94
C ASP A 284 2.59 -4.68 4.14
N GLU A 285 3.84 -4.57 4.57
CA GLU A 285 4.21 -3.68 5.66
C GLU A 285 4.01 -2.20 5.30
N GLU A 286 4.36 -1.79 4.10
CA GLU A 286 4.14 -0.41 3.63
C GLU A 286 2.65 -0.05 3.61
N VAL A 287 1.79 -0.97 3.16
CA VAL A 287 0.32 -0.78 3.20
C VAL A 287 -0.18 -0.71 4.64
N ARG A 288 0.30 -1.58 5.52
CA ARG A 288 -0.08 -1.57 6.94
C ARG A 288 0.32 -0.26 7.62
N GLN A 289 1.50 0.28 7.31
CA GLN A 289 1.95 1.57 7.85
C GLN A 289 1.06 2.72 7.37
N ALA A 290 0.70 2.75 6.09
CA ALA A 290 -0.23 3.75 5.56
C ALA A 290 -1.62 3.66 6.22
N ILE A 291 -2.13 2.44 6.43
CA ILE A 291 -3.41 2.19 7.11
C ILE A 291 -3.33 2.57 8.59
N ALA A 292 -2.23 2.23 9.28
CA ALA A 292 -2.05 2.53 10.71
C ALA A 292 -2.00 4.05 10.97
N ALA A 293 -1.48 4.83 10.03
CA ALA A 293 -1.47 6.29 10.12
C ALA A 293 -2.90 6.89 10.12
N VAL A 294 -3.85 6.27 9.41
CA VAL A 294 -5.25 6.70 9.31
C VAL A 294 -6.15 5.98 10.31
N GLY A 295 -5.81 4.77 10.71
CA GLY A 295 -6.66 3.85 11.48
C GLY A 295 -7.04 4.33 12.90
N LYS A 296 -6.40 5.39 13.44
CA LYS A 296 -6.81 5.99 14.70
C LYS A 296 -8.11 6.82 14.61
N SER A 297 -8.49 7.21 13.40
CA SER A 297 -9.64 8.09 13.15
C SER A 297 -10.81 7.43 12.40
N VAL A 298 -10.60 6.25 11.81
CA VAL A 298 -11.55 5.58 10.92
C VAL A 298 -11.65 4.09 11.27
N PRO A 299 -12.86 3.47 11.28
CA PRO A 299 -13.01 2.02 11.48
C PRO A 299 -12.21 1.22 10.46
N LEU A 300 -11.51 0.18 10.93
CA LEU A 300 -10.65 -0.66 10.12
C LEU A 300 -11.12 -2.10 10.14
N TYR A 301 -11.17 -2.70 8.97
CA TYR A 301 -11.48 -4.11 8.73
C TYR A 301 -10.35 -4.73 7.90
N ALA A 302 -10.12 -6.03 8.05
CA ALA A 302 -9.15 -6.76 7.25
C ALA A 302 -9.80 -7.99 6.61
N LEU A 303 -9.53 -8.19 5.32
CA LEU A 303 -9.94 -9.35 4.57
C LEU A 303 -8.68 -10.08 4.11
N VAL A 304 -8.48 -11.29 4.62
CA VAL A 304 -7.32 -12.12 4.29
C VAL A 304 -7.70 -13.01 3.13
N ASN A 305 -7.37 -12.54 1.94
CA ASN A 305 -7.73 -13.18 0.68
C ASN A 305 -6.79 -14.32 0.32
N LYS A 306 -7.23 -15.19 -0.60
CA LYS A 306 -6.53 -16.40 -1.06
C LYS A 306 -6.39 -17.45 0.04
N PHE A 307 -7.34 -17.50 0.95
CA PHE A 307 -7.34 -18.49 2.02
C PHE A 307 -7.56 -19.93 1.50
N ASP A 308 -8.10 -20.08 0.29
CA ASP A 308 -8.16 -21.31 -0.50
C ASP A 308 -6.79 -21.92 -0.80
N GLN A 309 -5.71 -21.13 -0.76
CA GLN A 309 -4.34 -21.58 -1.04
C GLN A 309 -3.60 -22.11 0.20
N LYS A 310 -4.31 -22.27 1.34
CA LYS A 310 -3.75 -22.88 2.54
C LYS A 310 -3.45 -24.35 2.29
N ASP A 311 -2.34 -24.84 2.78
CA ASP A 311 -2.01 -26.25 2.84
C ASP A 311 -2.36 -26.87 4.22
N ARG A 312 -2.15 -28.17 4.37
CA ARG A 312 -2.53 -28.88 5.61
C ARG A 312 -1.77 -28.45 6.87
N ASN A 313 -0.62 -27.79 6.71
CA ASN A 313 0.25 -27.32 7.80
C ASN A 313 0.18 -25.81 7.99
N SER A 314 -0.70 -25.13 7.27
CA SER A 314 -0.86 -23.68 7.31
C SER A 314 -1.74 -23.24 8.47
N ASP A 315 -1.60 -21.97 8.86
CA ASP A 315 -2.38 -21.35 9.93
C ASP A 315 -3.90 -21.45 9.65
N ASP A 316 -4.67 -21.79 10.67
CA ASP A 316 -6.14 -21.77 10.62
C ASP A 316 -6.69 -20.34 10.76
N GLU A 317 -8.02 -20.19 10.69
CA GLU A 317 -8.67 -18.88 10.77
C GLU A 317 -8.36 -18.14 12.08
N GLU A 318 -8.35 -18.86 13.23
CA GLU A 318 -8.10 -18.25 14.53
C GLU A 318 -6.64 -17.81 14.67
N GLN A 319 -5.73 -18.63 14.19
CA GLN A 319 -4.30 -18.32 14.16
C GLN A 319 -4.01 -17.11 13.28
N VAL A 320 -4.65 -17.02 12.10
CA VAL A 320 -4.52 -15.86 11.21
C VAL A 320 -5.09 -14.60 11.87
N ARG A 321 -6.27 -14.68 12.51
CA ARG A 321 -6.84 -13.55 13.26
C ARG A 321 -5.93 -13.11 14.41
N ALA A 322 -5.36 -14.07 15.16
CA ALA A 322 -4.41 -13.79 16.23
C ALA A 322 -3.11 -13.16 15.73
N LEU A 323 -2.57 -13.67 14.61
CA LEU A 323 -1.36 -13.12 13.98
C LEU A 323 -1.55 -11.65 13.57
N ILE A 324 -2.65 -11.35 12.89
CA ILE A 324 -2.90 -10.00 12.38
C ILE A 324 -3.18 -9.03 13.53
N SER A 325 -4.11 -9.37 14.43
CA SER A 325 -4.48 -8.47 15.54
C SER A 325 -3.41 -8.35 16.61
N GLY A 326 -2.65 -9.41 16.86
CA GLY A 326 -1.63 -9.46 17.91
C GLY A 326 -0.25 -8.98 17.49
N THR A 327 0.11 -9.12 16.19
CA THR A 327 1.46 -8.87 15.69
C THR A 327 1.50 -7.85 14.57
N LEU A 328 0.81 -8.12 13.44
CA LEU A 328 0.97 -7.32 12.23
C LEU A 328 0.27 -5.96 12.32
N MET A 329 -0.89 -5.88 12.97
CA MET A 329 -1.70 -4.67 13.13
C MET A 329 -2.10 -4.45 14.60
N LYS A 330 -1.16 -4.70 15.49
CA LYS A 330 -1.36 -4.63 16.95
C LYS A 330 -1.96 -3.29 17.40
N GLY A 331 -3.10 -3.35 18.09
CA GLY A 331 -3.81 -2.18 18.59
C GLY A 331 -4.57 -1.37 17.56
N CYS A 332 -4.56 -1.78 16.28
CA CYS A 332 -5.27 -1.10 15.20
C CYS A 332 -6.58 -1.78 14.81
N ILE A 333 -6.71 -3.10 15.02
CA ILE A 333 -7.85 -3.90 14.56
C ILE A 333 -8.27 -4.94 15.61
N ASN A 334 -9.58 -5.19 15.70
CA ASN A 334 -10.12 -6.25 16.55
C ASN A 334 -10.13 -7.59 15.78
N PRO A 335 -9.84 -8.75 16.42
CA PRO A 335 -9.94 -10.06 15.77
C PRO A 335 -11.28 -10.33 15.08
N ALA A 336 -12.39 -9.84 15.63
CA ALA A 336 -13.72 -9.96 15.02
C ALA A 336 -13.91 -9.17 13.71
N GLN A 337 -12.98 -8.28 13.37
CA GLN A 337 -12.98 -7.48 12.14
C GLN A 337 -12.02 -8.05 11.06
N ILE A 338 -11.53 -9.27 11.28
CA ILE A 338 -10.61 -9.95 10.38
C ILE A 338 -11.31 -11.16 9.76
N TYR A 339 -11.36 -11.19 8.45
CA TYR A 339 -12.11 -12.18 7.65
C TYR A 339 -11.17 -12.94 6.70
N PRO A 340 -10.75 -14.18 7.04
CA PRO A 340 -10.12 -15.08 6.08
C PRO A 340 -11.13 -15.52 5.02
N VAL A 341 -10.82 -15.35 3.73
CA VAL A 341 -11.74 -15.63 2.63
C VAL A 341 -11.02 -16.03 1.34
N SER A 342 -11.76 -16.63 0.40
CA SER A 342 -11.36 -16.71 -1.01
C SER A 342 -12.26 -15.80 -1.86
N SER A 343 -11.74 -14.63 -2.21
CA SER A 343 -12.48 -13.69 -3.06
C SER A 343 -12.72 -14.24 -4.47
N MET A 344 -11.83 -15.12 -4.97
CA MET A 344 -12.01 -15.76 -6.27
C MET A 344 -13.18 -16.73 -6.24
N TRP A 345 -13.25 -17.60 -5.23
CA TRP A 345 -14.36 -18.54 -5.09
C TRP A 345 -15.69 -17.82 -4.86
N GLY A 346 -15.69 -16.80 -3.99
CA GLY A 346 -16.88 -15.97 -3.78
C GLY A 346 -17.36 -15.29 -5.06
N TYR A 347 -16.44 -14.74 -5.86
CA TYR A 347 -16.76 -14.13 -7.15
C TYR A 347 -17.32 -15.15 -8.15
N LEU A 348 -16.66 -16.31 -8.31
CA LEU A 348 -17.08 -17.35 -9.25
C LEU A 348 -18.45 -17.94 -8.88
N ALA A 349 -18.66 -18.20 -7.58
CA ALA A 349 -19.94 -18.69 -7.06
C ALA A 349 -21.10 -17.72 -7.35
N ASN A 350 -20.89 -16.43 -7.05
CA ASN A 350 -21.91 -15.40 -7.31
C ASN A 350 -22.22 -15.25 -8.80
N ARG A 351 -21.19 -15.25 -9.63
CA ARG A 351 -21.35 -15.14 -11.08
C ARG A 351 -22.12 -16.33 -11.65
N ALA A 352 -21.77 -17.55 -11.22
CA ALA A 352 -22.48 -18.76 -11.62
C ALA A 352 -23.96 -18.73 -11.17
N ARG A 353 -24.23 -18.33 -9.90
CA ARG A 353 -25.61 -18.15 -9.39
C ARG A 353 -26.40 -17.15 -10.23
N HIS A 354 -25.78 -16.03 -10.57
CA HIS A 354 -26.40 -14.97 -11.36
C HIS A 354 -26.77 -15.46 -12.77
N GLU A 355 -25.84 -16.13 -13.47
CA GLU A 355 -26.09 -16.69 -14.80
C GLU A 355 -27.17 -17.77 -14.78
N LEU A 356 -27.08 -18.70 -13.83
CA LEU A 356 -28.09 -19.78 -13.67
C LEU A 356 -29.47 -19.23 -13.30
N ALA A 357 -29.54 -18.11 -12.56
CA ALA A 357 -30.82 -17.48 -12.21
C ALA A 357 -31.44 -16.71 -13.39
N ASN A 358 -30.64 -16.02 -14.19
CA ASN A 358 -31.14 -15.16 -15.26
C ASN A 358 -31.31 -15.89 -16.59
N HIS A 359 -30.39 -16.80 -16.93
CA HIS A 359 -30.36 -17.48 -18.22
C HIS A 359 -30.67 -18.98 -18.15
N GLY A 360 -30.66 -19.55 -16.94
CA GLY A 360 -30.92 -20.98 -16.74
C GLY A 360 -29.76 -21.90 -17.14
N HIS A 361 -28.66 -21.35 -17.65
CA HIS A 361 -27.46 -22.11 -18.04
C HIS A 361 -26.22 -21.21 -17.90
N LEU A 362 -25.05 -21.82 -17.84
CA LEU A 362 -23.78 -21.10 -17.93
C LEU A 362 -23.43 -20.78 -19.38
N PRO A 363 -22.71 -19.70 -19.65
CA PRO A 363 -22.15 -19.42 -20.99
C PRO A 363 -21.17 -20.51 -21.45
N ASP A 364 -20.87 -20.52 -22.73
CA ASP A 364 -19.90 -21.46 -23.30
C ASP A 364 -18.52 -21.29 -22.63
N HIS A 365 -17.99 -22.39 -22.10
CA HIS A 365 -16.71 -22.46 -21.41
C HIS A 365 -15.49 -22.22 -22.33
N GLU A 366 -15.63 -22.41 -23.64
CA GLU A 366 -14.60 -22.12 -24.63
C GLU A 366 -14.53 -20.61 -24.93
N GLU A 367 -15.67 -19.91 -24.89
CA GLU A 367 -15.74 -18.47 -25.11
C GLU A 367 -15.45 -17.68 -23.83
N GLN A 368 -15.86 -18.20 -22.68
CA GLN A 368 -15.78 -17.52 -21.38
C GLN A 368 -14.93 -18.28 -20.35
N ARG A 369 -13.69 -17.91 -20.24
CA ARG A 369 -12.71 -18.55 -19.36
C ARG A 369 -13.15 -18.68 -17.90
N TRP A 370 -13.93 -17.73 -17.37
CA TRP A 370 -14.38 -17.79 -15.99
C TRP A 370 -15.26 -19.02 -15.70
N VAL A 371 -15.94 -19.58 -16.73
CA VAL A 371 -16.73 -20.80 -16.60
C VAL A 371 -15.83 -22.02 -16.35
N GLN A 372 -14.65 -22.05 -17.01
CA GLN A 372 -13.64 -23.07 -16.72
C GLN A 372 -13.09 -22.92 -15.30
N ASP A 373 -12.76 -21.68 -14.89
CA ASP A 373 -12.25 -21.38 -13.55
C ASP A 373 -13.30 -21.78 -12.48
N PHE A 374 -14.59 -21.53 -12.73
CA PHE A 374 -15.69 -21.99 -11.86
C PHE A 374 -15.79 -23.51 -11.82
N ALA A 375 -15.79 -24.17 -12.97
CA ALA A 375 -15.89 -25.62 -13.05
C ALA A 375 -14.70 -26.31 -12.34
N GLU A 376 -13.48 -25.79 -12.49
CA GLU A 376 -12.32 -26.31 -11.78
C GLU A 376 -12.43 -26.10 -10.26
N ALA A 377 -12.95 -24.95 -9.82
CA ALA A 377 -13.09 -24.65 -8.40
C ALA A 377 -14.22 -25.44 -7.75
N ALA A 378 -15.39 -25.54 -8.40
CA ALA A 378 -16.60 -26.12 -7.84
C ALA A 378 -16.75 -27.64 -8.07
N LEU A 379 -16.30 -28.12 -9.25
CA LEU A 379 -16.43 -29.53 -9.64
C LEU A 379 -15.09 -30.29 -9.58
N GLY A 380 -13.99 -29.54 -9.44
CA GLY A 380 -12.65 -30.11 -9.38
C GLY A 380 -12.01 -30.26 -10.77
N ARG A 381 -10.69 -30.46 -10.81
CA ARG A 381 -9.86 -30.46 -12.04
C ARG A 381 -10.22 -31.49 -13.10
N ARG A 382 -11.10 -32.45 -12.80
CA ARG A 382 -11.52 -33.54 -13.72
C ARG A 382 -12.94 -33.35 -14.28
N TRP A 383 -13.48 -32.11 -14.16
CA TRP A 383 -14.77 -31.78 -14.74
C TRP A 383 -14.81 -32.03 -16.27
N ARG A 384 -15.96 -32.24 -16.81
CA ARG A 384 -16.21 -32.47 -18.23
C ARG A 384 -17.29 -31.53 -18.70
N SER A 385 -17.32 -31.19 -19.99
CA SER A 385 -18.36 -30.32 -20.57
C SER A 385 -19.78 -30.80 -20.26
N ALA A 386 -20.01 -32.11 -20.19
CA ALA A 386 -21.30 -32.69 -19.83
C ALA A 386 -21.72 -32.39 -18.37
N ASP A 387 -20.77 -32.09 -17.47
CA ASP A 387 -21.08 -31.74 -16.07
C ASP A 387 -21.67 -30.33 -15.99
N LEU A 388 -21.49 -29.50 -17.05
CA LEU A 388 -22.07 -28.16 -17.16
C LEU A 388 -23.53 -28.16 -17.67
N ASP A 389 -24.07 -29.29 -18.09
CA ASP A 389 -25.45 -29.43 -18.54
C ASP A 389 -26.43 -29.71 -17.38
N ASP A 390 -25.94 -30.18 -16.22
CA ASP A 390 -26.76 -30.45 -15.02
C ASP A 390 -26.94 -29.20 -14.17
N ILE A 391 -28.02 -28.49 -14.42
CA ILE A 391 -28.31 -27.19 -13.79
C ILE A 391 -28.50 -27.30 -12.27
N GLU A 392 -29.12 -28.38 -11.79
CA GLU A 392 -29.32 -28.56 -10.33
C GLU A 392 -28.02 -28.87 -9.63
N HIS A 393 -27.17 -29.69 -10.25
CA HIS A 393 -25.83 -29.94 -9.75
C HIS A 393 -24.97 -28.67 -9.74
N LEU A 394 -25.03 -27.83 -10.79
CA LEU A 394 -24.31 -26.57 -10.86
C LEU A 394 -24.76 -25.56 -9.81
N ARG A 395 -26.08 -25.47 -9.54
CA ARG A 395 -26.59 -24.60 -8.48
C ARG A 395 -26.06 -25.05 -7.12
N HIS A 396 -26.14 -26.33 -6.83
CA HIS A 396 -25.62 -26.89 -5.58
C HIS A 396 -24.09 -26.69 -5.47
N ALA A 397 -23.35 -26.92 -6.54
CA ALA A 397 -21.90 -26.69 -6.58
C ALA A 397 -21.53 -25.21 -6.37
N ALA A 398 -22.31 -24.28 -6.93
CA ALA A 398 -22.13 -22.84 -6.71
C ALA A 398 -22.44 -22.45 -5.25
N ASP A 399 -23.42 -23.09 -4.63
CA ASP A 399 -23.75 -22.85 -3.21
C ASP A 399 -22.65 -23.37 -2.29
N LEU A 400 -22.14 -24.58 -2.52
CA LEU A 400 -21.00 -25.12 -1.77
C LEU A 400 -19.73 -24.25 -1.97
N LEU A 401 -19.44 -23.83 -3.20
CA LEU A 401 -18.29 -22.96 -3.47
C LEU A 401 -18.40 -21.61 -2.76
N TRP A 402 -19.63 -21.08 -2.61
CA TRP A 402 -19.89 -19.88 -1.83
C TRP A 402 -19.61 -20.09 -0.34
N GLU A 403 -20.07 -21.19 0.23
CA GLU A 403 -19.80 -21.56 1.63
C GLU A 403 -18.30 -21.73 1.86
N ASP A 404 -17.61 -22.47 1.01
CA ASP A 404 -16.16 -22.71 1.07
C ASP A 404 -15.35 -21.43 0.87
N SER A 405 -15.89 -20.43 0.21
CA SER A 405 -15.25 -19.12 0.04
C SER A 405 -15.14 -18.32 1.35
N LEU A 406 -15.90 -18.66 2.38
CA LEU A 406 -16.06 -17.96 3.66
C LEU A 406 -16.54 -16.49 3.50
N PHE A 407 -17.07 -16.13 2.34
CA PHE A 407 -17.47 -14.76 2.02
C PHE A 407 -18.79 -14.33 2.67
N GLU A 408 -19.59 -15.31 3.12
CA GLU A 408 -20.87 -15.04 3.81
C GLU A 408 -20.67 -14.16 5.05
N GLN A 409 -19.65 -14.45 5.87
CA GLN A 409 -19.38 -13.72 7.10
C GLN A 409 -19.09 -12.22 6.86
N PRO A 410 -18.16 -11.80 5.99
CA PRO A 410 -17.95 -10.38 5.71
C PRO A 410 -19.14 -9.71 5.02
N ILE A 411 -19.92 -10.42 4.20
CA ILE A 411 -21.16 -9.86 3.64
C ILE A 411 -22.14 -9.50 4.76
N GLN A 412 -22.41 -10.41 5.67
CA GLN A 412 -23.37 -10.20 6.76
C GLN A 412 -22.88 -9.17 7.79
N THR A 413 -21.65 -9.32 8.28
CA THR A 413 -21.16 -8.56 9.42
C THR A 413 -20.54 -7.22 9.03
N LEU A 414 -20.06 -7.06 7.79
CA LEU A 414 -19.49 -5.81 7.31
C LEU A 414 -20.40 -5.11 6.30
N ILE A 415 -20.76 -5.75 5.18
CA ILE A 415 -21.43 -5.06 4.07
C ILE A 415 -22.88 -4.70 4.41
N HIS A 416 -23.66 -5.67 4.93
CA HIS A 416 -25.03 -5.39 5.40
C HIS A 416 -25.05 -4.39 6.54
N ALA A 417 -24.15 -4.54 7.52
CA ALA A 417 -24.03 -3.58 8.62
C ALA A 417 -23.59 -2.19 8.14
N ALA A 418 -22.70 -2.11 7.17
CA ALA A 418 -22.27 -0.85 6.57
C ALA A 418 -23.41 -0.15 5.84
N TYR A 419 -24.21 -0.89 5.06
CA TYR A 419 -25.37 -0.35 4.37
C TYR A 419 -26.44 0.10 5.36
N ALA A 420 -26.82 -0.73 6.32
CA ALA A 420 -27.83 -0.40 7.34
C ALA A 420 -27.45 0.82 8.19
N ASN A 421 -26.16 1.04 8.41
CA ASN A 421 -25.64 2.15 9.22
C ASN A 421 -24.94 3.24 8.40
N ALA A 422 -25.10 3.27 7.07
CA ALA A 422 -24.40 4.22 6.20
C ALA A 422 -24.59 5.69 6.64
N SER A 423 -25.80 6.06 7.00
CA SER A 423 -26.12 7.39 7.51
C SER A 423 -25.41 7.72 8.83
N LEU A 424 -25.29 6.75 9.74
CA LEU A 424 -24.55 6.93 11.01
C LEU A 424 -23.05 7.07 10.77
N TYR A 425 -22.49 6.30 9.84
CA TYR A 425 -21.08 6.45 9.45
C TYR A 425 -20.80 7.81 8.83
N ALA A 426 -21.69 8.29 7.96
CA ALA A 426 -21.59 9.65 7.38
C ALA A 426 -21.64 10.72 8.47
N LEU A 427 -22.62 10.66 9.38
CA LEU A 427 -22.75 11.59 10.51
C LEU A 427 -21.53 11.56 11.43
N ARG A 428 -21.04 10.36 11.78
CA ARG A 428 -19.86 10.19 12.61
C ARG A 428 -18.61 10.80 11.95
N SER A 429 -18.41 10.54 10.66
CA SER A 429 -17.31 11.12 9.90
C SER A 429 -17.35 12.64 9.91
N ALA A 430 -18.49 13.21 9.55
CA ALA A 430 -18.70 14.66 9.53
C ALA A 430 -18.49 15.29 10.91
N SER A 431 -19.06 14.71 11.96
CA SER A 431 -18.92 15.21 13.35
C SER A 431 -17.47 15.19 13.80
N HIS A 432 -16.72 14.12 13.51
CA HIS A 432 -15.30 14.02 13.87
C HIS A 432 -14.46 15.08 13.14
N LYS A 433 -14.70 15.28 11.85
CA LYS A 433 -13.99 16.31 11.06
C LYS A 433 -14.35 17.72 11.48
N LEU A 434 -15.62 17.98 11.82
CA LEU A 434 -16.07 19.25 12.38
C LEU A 434 -15.41 19.55 13.73
N LEU A 435 -15.34 18.57 14.63
CA LEU A 435 -14.67 18.72 15.91
C LEU A 435 -13.18 19.05 15.74
N ASN A 436 -12.48 18.31 14.89
CA ASN A 436 -11.07 18.56 14.60
C ASN A 436 -10.87 19.96 14.01
N TYR A 437 -11.73 20.34 13.08
CA TYR A 437 -11.72 21.68 12.51
C TYR A 437 -11.97 22.76 13.58
N ALA A 438 -13.00 22.58 14.43
CA ALA A 438 -13.34 23.54 15.48
C ALA A 438 -12.20 23.71 16.50
N HIS A 439 -11.51 22.62 16.87
CA HIS A 439 -10.30 22.71 17.72
C HIS A 439 -9.20 23.51 17.05
N SER A 440 -8.86 23.20 15.80
CA SER A 440 -7.83 23.92 15.06
C SER A 440 -8.21 25.38 14.82
N ALA A 441 -9.47 25.67 14.52
CA ALA A 441 -9.96 27.03 14.35
C ALA A 441 -9.89 27.84 15.65
N ARG A 442 -10.24 27.24 16.78
CA ARG A 442 -10.12 27.86 18.10
C ARG A 442 -8.67 28.19 18.43
N GLU A 443 -7.77 27.23 18.28
CA GLU A 443 -6.34 27.45 18.51
C GLU A 443 -5.78 28.60 17.64
N TYR A 444 -6.17 28.63 16.36
CA TYR A 444 -5.79 29.72 15.45
C TYR A 444 -6.36 31.09 15.85
N LEU A 445 -7.62 31.14 16.26
CA LEU A 445 -8.26 32.40 16.70
C LEU A 445 -7.69 32.89 18.04
N ASP A 446 -7.42 31.99 18.97
CA ASP A 446 -6.76 32.30 20.24
C ASP A 446 -5.35 32.84 19.97
N PHE A 447 -4.60 32.20 19.06
CA PHE A 447 -3.30 32.72 18.61
C PHE A 447 -3.41 34.14 18.04
N ARG A 448 -4.33 34.37 17.10
CA ARG A 448 -4.52 35.71 16.52
C ARG A 448 -4.92 36.75 17.55
N TYR A 449 -5.83 36.39 18.46
CA TYR A 449 -6.23 37.28 19.54
C TYR A 449 -5.06 37.70 20.41
N HIS A 450 -4.23 36.75 20.81
CA HIS A 450 -3.00 37.05 21.57
C HIS A 450 -2.01 37.89 20.78
N CYS A 451 -1.79 37.60 19.50
CA CYS A 451 -0.94 38.44 18.64
C CYS A 451 -1.41 39.89 18.51
N LEU A 452 -2.74 40.10 18.53
CA LEU A 452 -3.31 41.49 18.46
C LEU A 452 -3.30 42.21 19.80
N THR A 453 -3.25 41.49 20.93
CA THR A 453 -3.26 42.05 22.28
C THR A 453 -1.87 42.29 22.85
N VAL A 454 -0.82 41.67 22.29
CA VAL A 454 0.57 41.92 22.71
C VAL A 454 1.03 43.26 22.18
N ALA A 455 1.59 44.12 23.07
CA ALA A 455 2.17 45.42 22.68
C ALA A 455 3.26 45.20 21.61
N PHE A 456 3.25 46.05 20.58
CA PHE A 456 4.15 45.97 19.42
C PHE A 456 5.63 45.82 19.80
N ASP A 457 6.07 46.54 20.84
CA ASP A 457 7.46 46.48 21.33
C ASP A 457 7.84 45.10 21.89
N THR A 458 6.90 44.43 22.57
CA THR A 458 7.10 43.06 23.08
C THR A 458 7.14 42.07 21.95
N LEU A 459 6.27 42.24 20.94
CA LEU A 459 6.26 41.39 19.75
C LEU A 459 7.56 41.51 18.95
N GLN A 460 8.08 42.76 18.80
CA GLN A 460 9.33 43.03 18.10
C GLN A 460 10.54 42.41 18.85
N GLN A 461 10.55 42.49 20.18
CA GLN A 461 11.59 41.83 21.00
C GLN A 461 11.55 40.32 20.89
N ASN A 462 10.34 39.74 20.87
CA ASN A 462 10.17 38.31 20.73
C ASN A 462 10.55 37.81 19.32
N ILE A 463 10.26 38.57 18.26
CA ILE A 463 10.71 38.28 16.90
C ILE A 463 12.25 38.30 16.83
N MET A 464 12.92 39.34 17.39
CA MET A 464 14.39 39.39 17.41
C MET A 464 15.02 38.22 18.16
N ARG A 465 14.39 37.77 19.25
CA ARG A 465 14.85 36.59 20.01
C ARG A 465 14.67 35.31 19.22
N LEU A 466 13.51 35.10 18.57
CA LEU A 466 13.26 33.99 17.69
C LEU A 466 14.20 33.93 16.49
N GLU A 467 14.53 35.09 15.90
CA GLU A 467 15.52 35.18 14.83
C GLU A 467 16.91 34.77 15.31
N ALA A 468 17.29 35.19 16.53
CA ALA A 468 18.56 34.78 17.13
C ALA A 468 18.60 33.28 17.43
N ASP A 469 17.48 32.70 17.94
CA ASP A 469 17.34 31.27 18.18
C ASP A 469 17.36 30.48 16.86
N MET A 470 16.74 30.99 15.80
CA MET A 470 16.82 30.38 14.46
C MET A 470 18.23 30.38 13.89
N GLN A 471 19.00 31.47 14.10
CA GLN A 471 20.41 31.51 13.71
C GLN A 471 21.23 30.51 14.52
N GLN A 472 20.96 30.38 15.81
CA GLN A 472 21.61 29.37 16.67
C GLN A 472 21.24 27.94 16.26
N LEU A 473 19.99 27.70 15.86
CA LEU A 473 19.54 26.42 15.27
C LEU A 473 20.32 26.08 14.00
N LYS A 474 20.53 27.07 13.14
CA LYS A 474 21.27 26.88 11.89
C LYS A 474 22.73 26.49 12.13
N VAL A 475 23.38 27.14 13.11
CA VAL A 475 24.73 26.76 13.54
C VAL A 475 24.77 25.39 14.18
N SER A 476 23.77 25.06 14.99
CA SER A 476 23.63 23.73 15.60
C SER A 476 23.34 22.65 14.55
N GLN A 477 22.61 22.96 13.49
CA GLN A 477 22.34 22.04 12.37
C GLN A 477 23.64 21.62 11.68
N ASP A 478 24.54 22.56 11.42
CA ASP A 478 25.84 22.27 10.79
C ASP A 478 26.69 21.39 11.73
N SER A 479 26.72 21.69 13.02
CA SER A 479 27.44 20.90 14.04
C SER A 479 26.86 19.47 14.15
N VAL A 480 25.54 19.33 14.21
CA VAL A 480 24.88 18.00 14.24
C VAL A 480 25.11 17.24 12.94
N SER A 481 25.11 17.93 11.79
CA SER A 481 25.40 17.31 10.50
C SER A 481 26.84 16.77 10.43
N ASP A 482 27.80 17.49 10.99
CA ASP A 482 29.19 17.04 11.03
C ASP A 482 29.39 15.89 12.02
N GLU A 483 28.70 15.91 13.17
CA GLU A 483 28.69 14.81 14.12
C GLU A 483 28.06 13.54 13.51
N ILE A 484 26.94 13.69 12.79
CA ILE A 484 26.33 12.58 12.03
C ILE A 484 27.31 11.99 11.02
N ARG A 485 28.01 12.84 10.24
CA ARG A 485 29.00 12.36 9.27
C ARG A 485 30.17 11.63 9.95
N HIS A 486 30.61 12.15 11.09
CA HIS A 486 31.66 11.53 11.87
C HIS A 486 31.25 10.14 12.39
N GLU A 487 30.10 10.06 13.04
CA GLU A 487 29.57 8.78 13.60
C GLU A 487 29.30 7.75 12.50
N VAL A 488 28.72 8.17 11.37
CA VAL A 488 28.53 7.30 10.21
C VAL A 488 29.89 6.84 9.65
N GLY A 489 30.88 7.72 9.59
CA GLY A 489 32.24 7.37 9.17
C GLY A 489 32.88 6.32 10.09
N LEU A 490 32.77 6.49 11.40
CA LEU A 490 33.26 5.51 12.40
C LEU A 490 32.55 4.15 12.26
N ALA A 491 31.23 4.17 12.09
CA ALA A 491 30.44 2.94 11.91
C ALA A 491 30.84 2.21 10.64
N LEU A 492 31.05 2.92 9.51
CA LEU A 492 31.50 2.33 8.25
C LEU A 492 32.91 1.74 8.35
N THR A 493 33.85 2.45 9.01
CA THR A 493 35.21 1.95 9.22
C THR A 493 35.19 0.67 10.05
N SER A 494 34.46 0.70 11.16
CA SER A 494 34.32 -0.47 12.04
C SER A 494 33.63 -1.66 11.35
N ALA A 495 32.63 -1.42 10.49
CA ALA A 495 31.99 -2.46 9.68
C ALA A 495 32.95 -3.05 8.65
N ASN A 496 33.78 -2.24 7.99
CA ASN A 496 34.80 -2.72 7.06
C ASN A 496 35.88 -3.58 7.76
N ASP A 497 36.32 -3.16 8.94
CA ASP A 497 37.28 -3.94 9.73
C ASP A 497 36.70 -5.31 10.13
N PHE A 498 35.45 -5.32 10.54
CA PHE A 498 34.75 -6.56 10.84
C PHE A 498 34.61 -7.47 9.62
N LEU A 499 34.26 -6.92 8.45
CA LEU A 499 34.19 -7.68 7.20
C LEU A 499 35.54 -8.28 6.81
N ASN A 500 36.63 -7.52 6.96
CA ASN A 500 37.98 -8.00 6.72
C ASN A 500 38.36 -9.15 7.68
N GLN A 501 37.98 -9.03 8.97
CA GLN A 501 38.17 -10.12 9.94
C GLN A 501 37.36 -11.37 9.58
N GLN A 502 36.11 -11.19 9.15
CA GLN A 502 35.28 -12.33 8.70
C GLN A 502 35.85 -12.97 7.45
N GLN A 503 36.35 -12.19 6.48
CA GLN A 503 37.05 -12.71 5.30
C GLN A 503 38.26 -13.54 5.68
N ALA A 504 39.12 -13.06 6.58
CA ALA A 504 40.28 -13.78 7.07
C ALA A 504 39.89 -15.09 7.80
N THR A 505 38.79 -15.05 8.55
CA THR A 505 38.27 -16.22 9.28
C THR A 505 37.69 -17.25 8.32
N ILE A 506 36.95 -16.83 7.28
CA ILE A 506 36.45 -17.72 6.23
C ILE A 506 37.61 -18.41 5.52
N LEU A 507 38.62 -17.62 5.10
CA LEU A 507 39.81 -18.19 4.43
C LEU A 507 40.55 -19.16 5.32
N ARG A 508 40.71 -18.88 6.63
CA ARG A 508 41.33 -19.79 7.58
C ARG A 508 40.51 -21.07 7.75
N ASN A 509 39.20 -20.97 7.92
CA ASN A 509 38.33 -22.12 8.11
C ASN A 509 38.29 -23.03 6.87
N ILE A 510 38.26 -22.43 5.68
CA ILE A 510 38.38 -23.17 4.43
C ILE A 510 39.78 -23.78 4.29
N GLY A 511 40.82 -23.02 4.62
CA GLY A 511 42.21 -23.52 4.58
C GLY A 511 42.48 -24.67 5.55
N THR A 512 41.91 -24.64 6.76
CA THR A 512 42.01 -25.75 7.72
C THR A 512 41.31 -27.02 7.23
N PHE A 513 40.20 -26.85 6.49
CA PHE A 513 39.50 -27.97 5.88
C PHE A 513 40.37 -28.69 4.82
N PHE A 514 41.20 -27.95 4.08
CA PHE A 514 42.14 -28.48 3.11
C PHE A 514 43.45 -29.00 3.75
N SER A 515 43.53 -29.00 5.09
CA SER A 515 44.69 -29.61 5.74
C SER A 515 44.71 -31.12 5.53
N ARG A 516 45.91 -31.67 5.39
CA ARG A 516 46.16 -33.09 5.12
C ARG A 516 45.41 -34.03 6.05
N GLU A 517 45.31 -33.68 7.35
CA GLU A 517 44.61 -34.46 8.37
C GLU A 517 43.09 -34.52 8.15
N GLN A 518 42.46 -33.42 7.73
CA GLN A 518 41.01 -33.34 7.51
C GLN A 518 40.63 -34.09 6.22
N ILE A 519 41.38 -33.96 5.16
CA ILE A 519 41.17 -34.69 3.89
C ILE A 519 41.28 -36.19 4.10
N LEU A 520 42.27 -36.64 4.87
CA LEU A 520 42.44 -38.06 5.20
C LEU A 520 41.26 -38.58 6.07
N LYS A 521 40.74 -37.79 7.02
CA LYS A 521 39.55 -38.14 7.80
C LYS A 521 38.29 -38.24 6.95
N LEU A 522 38.16 -37.42 5.90
CA LEU A 522 37.05 -37.47 4.95
C LEU A 522 37.10 -38.69 4.06
N SER A 523 38.30 -39.17 3.71
CA SER A 523 38.49 -40.38 2.92
C SER A 523 38.23 -41.66 3.69
N CYS A 524 38.24 -41.61 5.03
CA CYS A 524 38.10 -42.79 5.91
C CYS A 524 36.67 -43.04 6.45
N GLY A 525 35.61 -42.41 6.01
CA GLY A 525 34.19 -42.65 6.37
C GLY A 525 33.93 -43.30 7.73
N ASP A 526 32.80 -43.03 8.37
CA ASP A 526 32.41 -43.58 9.70
C ASP A 526 32.15 -45.12 9.75
N SER A 527 32.33 -45.84 8.68
CA SER A 527 32.30 -47.30 8.66
C SER A 527 33.72 -47.86 8.44
N TRP A 528 34.15 -48.66 9.38
CA TRP A 528 35.36 -49.41 9.40
C TRP A 528 35.47 -50.37 8.18
N SER A 529 35.75 -49.82 7.04
CA SER A 529 36.29 -50.57 5.90
C SER A 529 37.52 -49.82 5.41
N PRO A 530 38.69 -50.43 5.42
CA PRO A 530 39.87 -49.78 4.88
C PRO A 530 39.63 -49.54 3.39
N LEU A 531 39.56 -48.27 3.01
CA LEU A 531 39.57 -47.86 1.61
C LEU A 531 40.89 -48.32 1.01
N PRO A 532 40.89 -49.19 0.00
CA PRO A 532 42.10 -49.48 -0.73
C PRO A 532 42.49 -48.27 -1.56
N GLN A 533 43.65 -47.69 -1.21
CA GLN A 533 44.43 -46.84 -2.09
C GLN A 533 43.89 -45.43 -2.39
N ALA A 534 43.88 -44.54 -1.36
CA ALA A 534 44.11 -43.13 -1.64
C ALA A 534 45.60 -42.86 -1.45
N GLU A 535 46.36 -42.72 -2.52
CA GLU A 535 47.77 -42.35 -2.48
C GLU A 535 47.87 -40.82 -2.51
N LEU A 536 48.54 -40.23 -1.51
CA LEU A 536 48.93 -38.83 -1.53
C LEU A 536 50.32 -38.76 -2.20
N ASP A 537 50.36 -38.36 -3.44
CA ASP A 537 51.60 -38.04 -4.14
C ASP A 537 51.84 -36.52 -4.04
N GLY A 538 52.68 -36.14 -3.07
CA GLY A 538 52.95 -34.74 -2.77
C GLY A 538 51.76 -33.98 -2.18
N GLU A 539 51.31 -32.93 -2.84
CA GLU A 539 50.13 -32.09 -2.46
C GLU A 539 48.83 -32.51 -3.18
N VAL A 540 48.87 -33.58 -3.98
CA VAL A 540 47.74 -34.00 -4.82
C VAL A 540 47.10 -35.27 -4.25
N LEU A 541 45.80 -35.24 -4.01
CA LEU A 541 45.00 -36.41 -3.63
C LEU A 541 44.57 -37.15 -4.91
N VAL A 542 45.10 -38.35 -5.11
CA VAL A 542 44.75 -39.21 -6.24
C VAL A 542 43.64 -40.16 -5.82
N LEU A 543 42.50 -40.09 -6.47
CA LEU A 543 41.33 -40.94 -6.27
C LEU A 543 41.14 -41.80 -7.51
N HIS A 544 40.99 -43.12 -7.31
CA HIS A 544 40.85 -44.10 -8.39
C HIS A 544 39.38 -44.47 -8.67
N ASP A 545 38.42 -43.90 -7.89
CA ASP A 545 36.99 -44.14 -8.03
C ASP A 545 36.23 -42.84 -8.14
N GLU A 546 35.45 -42.70 -9.22
CA GLU A 546 34.61 -41.51 -9.49
C GLU A 546 33.53 -41.32 -8.43
N ALA A 547 32.97 -42.41 -7.88
CA ALA A 547 31.98 -42.32 -6.82
C ALA A 547 32.53 -41.73 -5.51
N GLN A 548 33.78 -42.06 -5.17
CA GLN A 548 34.50 -41.51 -4.01
C GLN A 548 34.84 -40.02 -4.21
N ALA A 549 35.25 -39.65 -5.43
CA ALA A 549 35.48 -38.26 -5.78
C ALA A 549 34.20 -37.42 -5.63
N GLN A 550 33.07 -37.94 -6.06
CA GLN A 550 31.76 -37.29 -5.93
C GLN A 550 31.35 -37.11 -4.46
N VAL A 551 31.57 -38.08 -3.60
CA VAL A 551 31.30 -38.01 -2.16
C VAL A 551 32.17 -36.94 -1.50
N ILE A 552 33.45 -36.89 -1.79
CA ILE A 552 34.37 -35.88 -1.24
C ILE A 552 33.99 -34.49 -1.73
N LEU A 553 33.69 -34.32 -3.01
CA LEU A 553 33.25 -33.06 -3.58
C LEU A 553 31.91 -32.59 -2.97
N SER A 554 30.94 -33.49 -2.75
CA SER A 554 29.66 -33.14 -2.12
C SER A 554 29.86 -32.69 -0.68
N LYS A 555 30.74 -33.37 0.08
CA LYS A 555 31.05 -33.05 1.47
C LYS A 555 31.84 -31.73 1.59
N LEU A 556 32.77 -31.51 0.66
CA LEU A 556 33.50 -30.26 0.51
C LEU A 556 32.53 -29.09 0.24
N ARG A 557 31.63 -29.28 -0.71
CA ARG A 557 30.61 -28.29 -1.05
C ARG A 557 29.72 -27.97 0.15
N SER A 558 29.20 -28.98 0.80
CA SER A 558 28.35 -28.80 2.02
C SER A 558 29.10 -28.08 3.14
N THR A 559 30.38 -28.37 3.35
CA THR A 559 31.19 -27.69 4.38
C THR A 559 31.47 -26.23 4.00
N CYS A 560 31.79 -25.94 2.75
CA CYS A 560 31.98 -24.57 2.26
C CYS A 560 30.66 -23.77 2.36
N GLU A 561 29.54 -24.38 1.97
CA GLU A 561 28.19 -23.77 2.12
C GLU A 561 27.88 -23.49 3.59
N GLY A 562 28.17 -24.41 4.51
CA GLY A 562 28.00 -24.21 5.95
C GLY A 562 28.86 -23.08 6.53
N VAL A 563 30.13 -22.99 6.14
CA VAL A 563 31.01 -21.87 6.55
C VAL A 563 30.52 -20.53 6.03
N LEU A 564 30.07 -20.47 4.77
CA LEU A 564 29.55 -19.26 4.16
C LEU A 564 28.24 -18.82 4.81
N LEU A 565 27.33 -19.75 5.10
CA LEU A 565 26.07 -19.45 5.80
C LEU A 565 26.32 -18.92 7.21
N ALA A 566 27.20 -19.57 7.98
CA ALA A 566 27.57 -19.10 9.32
C ALA A 566 28.22 -17.70 9.29
N ALA A 567 29.06 -17.42 8.31
CA ALA A 567 29.65 -16.11 8.12
C ALA A 567 28.59 -15.06 7.73
N GLN A 568 27.66 -15.41 6.85
CA GLN A 568 26.54 -14.53 6.48
C GLN A 568 25.66 -14.18 7.68
N GLU A 569 25.33 -15.15 8.52
CA GLU A 569 24.57 -14.91 9.75
C GLU A 569 25.32 -14.00 10.73
N ASN A 570 26.62 -14.22 10.93
CA ASN A 570 27.46 -13.40 11.79
C ASN A 570 27.56 -11.96 11.28
N ILE A 571 27.78 -11.77 9.98
CA ILE A 571 27.82 -10.44 9.34
C ILE A 571 26.47 -9.74 9.50
N SER A 572 25.36 -10.43 9.23
CA SER A 572 24.02 -9.88 9.34
C SER A 572 23.70 -9.44 10.79
N ARG A 573 24.10 -10.24 11.77
CA ARG A 573 23.89 -9.94 13.20
C ARG A 573 24.73 -8.75 13.65
N ASP A 574 26.00 -8.70 13.29
CA ASP A 574 26.89 -7.59 13.64
C ASP A 574 26.44 -6.28 13.02
N LEU A 575 26.12 -6.27 11.72
CA LEU A 575 25.58 -5.09 11.05
C LEU A 575 24.29 -4.61 11.69
N ALA A 576 23.39 -5.52 12.04
CA ALA A 576 22.15 -5.18 12.73
C ALA A 576 22.41 -4.47 14.07
N MET A 577 23.32 -5.00 14.88
CA MET A 577 23.69 -4.42 16.16
C MET A 577 24.35 -3.03 16.00
N ARG A 578 25.22 -2.85 15.01
CA ARG A 578 25.86 -1.55 14.73
C ARG A 578 24.88 -0.49 14.27
N PHE A 579 23.92 -0.86 13.42
CA PHE A 579 22.85 0.05 13.04
C PHE A 579 21.99 0.48 14.23
N GLU A 580 21.68 -0.42 15.14
CA GLU A 580 20.93 -0.11 16.36
C GLU A 580 21.70 0.83 17.30
N GLN A 581 23.00 0.62 17.43
CA GLN A 581 23.88 1.50 18.20
C GLN A 581 23.99 2.89 17.56
N LEU A 582 24.16 2.97 16.24
CA LEU A 582 24.20 4.21 15.50
C LEU A 582 22.88 4.99 15.66
N GLU A 583 21.73 4.32 15.48
CA GLU A 583 20.40 4.93 15.67
C GLU A 583 20.22 5.49 17.08
N ALA A 584 20.63 4.73 18.11
CA ALA A 584 20.55 5.16 19.49
C ALA A 584 21.46 6.38 19.77
N THR A 585 22.67 6.41 19.21
CA THR A 585 23.62 7.51 19.37
C THR A 585 23.10 8.77 18.68
N LEU A 586 22.69 8.66 17.42
CA LEU A 586 22.13 9.79 16.66
C LEU A 586 20.85 10.35 17.30
N SER A 587 19.96 9.48 17.79
CA SER A 587 18.75 9.91 18.51
C SER A 587 19.09 10.67 19.79
N ARG A 588 20.12 10.26 20.51
CA ARG A 588 20.58 10.94 21.71
C ARG A 588 21.15 12.30 21.39
N SER A 589 22.11 12.39 20.46
CA SER A 589 22.74 13.66 20.04
C SER A 589 21.70 14.66 19.53
N LEU A 590 20.74 14.21 18.73
CA LEU A 590 19.67 15.06 18.21
C LEU A 590 18.76 15.58 19.35
N ASN A 591 18.35 14.71 20.26
CA ASN A 591 17.52 15.12 21.39
C ASN A 591 18.26 16.05 22.35
N GLU A 592 19.55 15.84 22.57
CA GLU A 592 20.38 16.72 23.41
C GLU A 592 20.55 18.10 22.77
N ALA A 593 20.73 18.17 21.44
CA ALA A 593 20.81 19.43 20.70
C ALA A 593 19.48 20.20 20.66
N MET A 594 18.35 19.48 20.55
CA MET A 594 17.02 20.09 20.45
C MET A 594 16.43 20.51 21.80
N ARG A 595 16.77 19.82 22.88
CA ARG A 595 16.19 20.04 24.23
C ARG A 595 16.31 21.47 24.76
N PRO A 596 17.46 22.18 24.64
CA PRO A 596 17.57 23.57 25.12
C PRO A 596 16.67 24.54 24.34
N ILE A 597 16.47 24.26 23.06
CA ILE A 597 15.65 25.07 22.16
C ILE A 597 14.17 24.81 22.47
N GLU A 598 13.80 23.57 22.62
CA GLU A 598 12.45 23.17 23.00
C GLU A 598 12.03 23.80 24.36
N MET A 599 12.91 23.80 25.33
CA MET A 599 12.66 24.39 26.64
C MET A 599 12.45 25.90 26.52
N ARG A 600 13.32 26.62 25.80
CA ARG A 600 13.18 28.07 25.58
C ARG A 600 11.92 28.43 24.81
N VAL A 601 11.64 27.72 23.74
CA VAL A 601 10.43 27.97 22.95
C VAL A 601 9.15 27.69 23.76
N LYS A 602 9.15 26.63 24.58
CA LYS A 602 8.04 26.37 25.52
C LYS A 602 7.88 27.50 26.57
N GLU A 603 8.96 28.00 27.08
CA GLU A 603 8.98 29.08 28.06
C GLU A 603 8.47 30.40 27.44
N GLU A 604 8.95 30.79 26.28
CA GLU A 604 8.51 31.98 25.55
C GLU A 604 7.05 31.89 25.10
N LEU A 605 6.62 30.72 24.61
CA LEU A 605 5.20 30.47 24.27
C LEU A 605 4.32 30.54 25.53
N SER A 606 4.77 30.02 26.67
CA SER A 606 4.04 30.12 27.94
C SER A 606 3.94 31.57 28.43
N HIS A 607 4.99 32.35 28.33
CA HIS A 607 4.99 33.78 28.64
C HIS A 607 4.09 34.60 27.72
N ALA A 608 3.96 34.17 26.44
CA ALA A 608 3.04 34.74 25.48
C ALA A 608 1.57 34.26 25.64
N GLY A 609 1.27 33.44 26.65
CA GLY A 609 -0.07 32.93 26.94
C GLY A 609 -0.51 31.72 26.10
N PHE A 610 0.43 31.05 25.42
CA PHE A 610 0.17 29.84 24.66
C PHE A 610 0.33 28.58 25.53
N ARG A 611 -0.47 27.56 25.25
CA ARG A 611 -0.30 26.22 25.83
C ARG A 611 0.70 25.40 24.98
N PRO A 612 1.93 25.17 25.45
CA PRO A 612 2.99 24.55 24.65
C PRO A 612 2.80 23.04 24.45
N GLU A 613 1.80 22.40 25.08
CA GLU A 613 1.65 20.94 25.07
C GLU A 613 1.30 20.34 23.70
N SER A 614 0.75 21.14 22.79
CA SER A 614 0.39 20.68 21.45
C SER A 614 1.46 20.92 20.38
N ALA A 615 2.46 21.76 20.65
CA ALA A 615 3.40 22.24 19.64
C ALA A 615 4.63 21.36 19.42
N PHE A 616 5.02 20.53 20.41
CA PHE A 616 6.22 19.72 20.33
C PHE A 616 5.93 18.25 20.61
N ARG A 617 5.99 17.43 19.58
CA ARG A 617 6.12 15.97 19.76
C ARG A 617 7.61 15.63 19.81
N PRO A 618 8.06 14.75 20.74
CA PRO A 618 9.43 14.29 20.71
C PRO A 618 9.72 13.64 19.36
N PHE A 619 10.88 13.97 18.81
CA PHE A 619 11.35 13.36 17.57
C PHE A 619 11.51 11.85 17.82
N THR A 620 10.66 11.07 17.25
CA THR A 620 10.86 9.63 17.10
C THR A 620 11.44 9.44 15.69
N PRO A 621 12.71 9.03 15.58
CA PRO A 621 13.27 8.77 14.27
C PRO A 621 12.43 7.70 13.57
N PRO A 622 12.19 7.82 12.25
CA PRO A 622 11.58 6.73 11.51
C PRO A 622 12.44 5.48 11.72
N CYS A 623 11.81 4.42 12.22
CA CYS A 623 12.49 3.19 12.58
C CYS A 623 13.26 2.67 11.36
N LEU A 624 14.59 2.79 11.35
CA LEU A 624 15.47 2.26 10.29
C LEU A 624 15.40 0.73 10.19
N THR A 625 14.72 0.09 11.15
CA THR A 625 14.53 -1.35 11.20
C THR A 625 13.69 -1.91 10.06
N SER A 626 12.85 -1.08 9.41
CA SER A 626 12.03 -1.52 8.27
C SER A 626 12.85 -1.79 6.99
N ARG A 627 14.06 -1.24 6.87
CA ARG A 627 14.96 -1.54 5.74
C ARG A 627 15.84 -2.78 5.95
N ARG A 628 15.81 -3.41 7.14
CA ARG A 628 16.64 -4.59 7.43
C ARG A 628 16.31 -5.83 6.60
N ALA A 629 15.07 -5.98 6.17
CA ALA A 629 14.65 -7.18 5.44
C ALA A 629 15.06 -7.20 3.96
N SER A 630 15.38 -6.05 3.34
CA SER A 630 15.66 -6.01 1.90
C SER A 630 17.08 -6.45 1.50
N TYR A 631 18.03 -6.54 2.45
CA TYR A 631 19.39 -6.96 2.15
C TYR A 631 19.63 -8.47 2.26
N SER A 632 18.78 -9.21 2.98
CA SER A 632 18.96 -10.65 3.19
C SER A 632 18.48 -11.55 2.04
N ALA A 633 17.77 -11.02 1.04
CA ALA A 633 17.10 -11.82 0.01
C ALA A 633 17.65 -11.69 -1.42
N ARG A 634 18.71 -10.93 -1.66
CA ARG A 634 19.39 -11.01 -2.96
C ARG A 634 20.32 -12.23 -2.97
N ARG A 635 19.76 -13.39 -3.34
CA ARG A 635 20.56 -14.50 -3.87
C ARG A 635 21.44 -13.93 -4.97
N LEU A 636 22.76 -14.00 -4.77
CA LEU A 636 23.71 -13.82 -5.86
C LEU A 636 23.29 -14.74 -7.01
N PRO A 637 23.16 -14.24 -8.24
CA PRO A 637 22.83 -15.09 -9.36
C PRO A 637 23.91 -16.17 -9.45
N SER A 638 23.49 -17.41 -9.50
CA SER A 638 24.33 -18.56 -9.81
C SER A 638 24.85 -18.35 -11.23
N ARG A 639 25.98 -17.66 -11.36
CA ARG A 639 26.77 -17.69 -12.59
C ARG A 639 27.41 -19.06 -12.69
N THR A 640 26.73 -19.92 -13.41
CA THR A 640 27.27 -20.98 -14.28
C THR A 640 28.71 -21.40 -13.99
N ALA A 641 28.80 -22.53 -13.32
CA ALA A 641 29.96 -23.41 -13.42
C ALA A 641 30.02 -24.00 -14.86
N SER A 642 30.57 -23.24 -15.79
CA SER A 642 31.06 -23.78 -17.07
C SER A 642 32.22 -22.91 -17.50
N LYS A 643 33.41 -23.24 -16.94
CA LYS A 643 34.75 -23.01 -17.46
C LYS A 643 35.79 -23.27 -16.37
N VAL A 644 35.92 -24.49 -15.94
CA VAL A 644 37.16 -25.00 -15.39
C VAL A 644 37.33 -26.43 -15.94
N THR A 645 37.56 -26.49 -17.22
CA THR A 645 38.27 -27.61 -17.89
C THR A 645 39.28 -26.93 -18.77
N ASN A 646 40.47 -26.77 -18.24
CA ASN A 646 41.80 -26.63 -18.88
C ASN A 646 42.69 -25.78 -17.98
N LEU A 647 43.33 -26.43 -17.06
CA LEU A 647 44.72 -26.14 -16.66
C LEU A 647 45.18 -27.38 -15.92
N ALA A 648 45.93 -28.17 -16.69
CA ALA A 648 46.73 -29.28 -16.19
C ALA A 648 47.82 -28.77 -15.27
#